data_f0e64e05489667664c9f760a4156a811
#
_entry.id   f0e64e05489667664c9f760a4156a811
#
_cell.length_a   1.000
_cell.length_b   1.000
_cell.length_c   1.000
_cell.angle_alpha   90.00
_cell.angle_beta   90.00
_cell.angle_gamma   90.00
#
_symmetry.space_group_name_H-M   'P 1'
#
loop_
_entity.id
_entity.type
_entity.pdbx_description
1 polymer ?
#
loop_
_entity_poly.entity_id
_entity_poly.type
_entity_poly.pdbx_seq_one_letter_code
_entity_poly.pdbx_strand_id
1 'polypeptide(L)'
;MNLRTFIERPVLSAVISITIVVVGIIGLFSLPVEQYPDIAPPTIMVSTTYYGASAETLQKSVIAPLEEAINGVEDMTYMTSSATNSGSVSITVYFKQGTDPDMAAVNVQNRVSRATGQLPAEVTQVGVTTSKRQTSILQMFSLYSPDDSYDENFLSNYISINLKPQILRISGVGDLMIMGGEYSMRVWMKPDVMAQYKLIPSDITGVLAEQNIESATGSFGENSDETYQYTMKYTGRLITPEEFGDIVIRSTDNGEVLKLKDVADIQLGQDSYAYHGGMDGHPGVSCMVFQTAGSNATEVNQNIDKLLEEASKDLPKGVELTQMMSSNDFLFASIHEVVKTLIEAIILVILVVYVFLQDFRSTLIPLVGIVVSLVGTFAFMAIAGFSINLLTLFALVLVIGTVVDDAIIVVEAVQARFDVGYRSSYMASIDAMKGISNAVITSSLVFMAVFIPVSFMGGTSGTFYTQFGLTMAVAVGISAINALTLSPALCALLLKPYINEDGTQKNNFAARFRKAFNSAFDVMVDKYKTIVLFFIKRRWLTWSLLACSVVLLVLLMNNTKTSLVPDEDQGVIFVNVSTAAGSSLTTTDKVMERIEKRLIEIPQLKHVQKVAGYGLLAGQGSSFGMLILKLKPWDERPGDEDNVQSVIGQVYARTADIKDASVFAISPGMIPGYGMGNALELHMQDKMGGDMNEFFTTTQQYLGALNQRPEISMAYSTFDVRYPQWTVEVDAAKCKRAGITPDAVLSTLSGYYGGQYVSNFNRFSKVYRVMIQADPVFRLDETSLDNAFVRMSNGEMAPLSQFVTLTRSYGAESLSRFNMYNSIAVNAMPADGYSTGDAIKAVQETAEQSLPKGYGYDYGGITREENQQSGTKIGRARVGKECRSRWS
;
A
#
# COMPACT_ATOMS: atom_id res chain seq x y z
N MET A 1 -35.11 -9.36 36.59
CA MET A 1 -35.88 -9.79 35.38
C MET A 1 -36.58 -11.11 35.70
N ASN A 2 -37.88 -11.25 35.49
CA ASN A 2 -38.57 -12.46 35.86
C ASN A 2 -38.39 -13.51 34.71
N LEU A 3 -37.30 -14.31 34.76
CA LEU A 3 -36.93 -15.29 33.73
C LEU A 3 -38.06 -16.33 33.46
N ARG A 4 -38.96 -16.53 34.43
CA ARG A 4 -40.12 -17.35 34.29
C ARG A 4 -41.03 -16.94 33.14
N THR A 5 -41.14 -15.63 32.85
CA THR A 5 -41.97 -15.10 31.75
C THR A 5 -41.54 -15.61 30.37
N PHE A 6 -40.21 -15.80 30.14
CA PHE A 6 -39.70 -16.31 28.86
C PHE A 6 -39.97 -17.79 28.64
N ILE A 7 -40.02 -18.58 29.72
CA ILE A 7 -40.39 -20.00 29.68
C ILE A 7 -41.89 -20.15 29.50
N GLU A 8 -42.70 -19.30 30.17
CA GLU A 8 -44.16 -19.26 30.03
C GLU A 8 -44.64 -18.79 28.66
N ARG A 9 -43.85 -17.95 28.02
CA ARG A 9 -44.16 -17.36 26.71
C ARG A 9 -43.03 -17.62 25.71
N PRO A 10 -42.86 -18.86 25.23
CA PRO A 10 -41.73 -19.23 24.37
C PRO A 10 -41.73 -18.49 23.03
N VAL A 11 -42.91 -18.07 22.56
CA VAL A 11 -43.04 -17.23 21.36
C VAL A 11 -42.34 -15.88 21.55
N LEU A 12 -42.40 -15.26 22.72
CA LEU A 12 -41.71 -14.02 22.99
C LEU A 12 -40.18 -14.19 22.87
N SER A 13 -39.63 -15.26 23.43
CA SER A 13 -38.19 -15.58 23.32
C SER A 13 -37.77 -15.82 21.86
N ALA A 14 -38.61 -16.58 21.10
CA ALA A 14 -38.34 -16.81 19.68
C ALA A 14 -38.39 -15.53 18.86
N VAL A 15 -39.34 -14.61 19.10
CA VAL A 15 -39.45 -13.33 18.41
C VAL A 15 -38.20 -12.44 18.66
N ILE A 16 -37.73 -12.39 19.90
CA ILE A 16 -36.49 -11.63 20.22
C ILE A 16 -35.31 -12.17 19.42
N SER A 17 -35.11 -13.51 19.46
CA SER A 17 -33.98 -14.13 18.76
C SER A 17 -34.10 -14.03 17.23
N ILE A 18 -35.30 -14.18 16.67
CA ILE A 18 -35.53 -13.96 15.24
C ILE A 18 -35.27 -12.51 14.85
N THR A 19 -35.70 -11.55 15.68
CA THR A 19 -35.39 -10.13 15.42
C THR A 19 -33.88 -9.85 15.41
N ILE A 20 -33.14 -10.42 16.36
CA ILE A 20 -31.66 -10.31 16.39
C ILE A 20 -31.05 -10.89 15.10
N VAL A 21 -31.52 -12.07 14.67
CA VAL A 21 -31.04 -12.70 13.42
C VAL A 21 -31.35 -11.85 12.19
N VAL A 22 -32.58 -11.32 12.07
CA VAL A 22 -33.00 -10.51 10.93
C VAL A 22 -32.16 -9.24 10.84
N VAL A 23 -32.01 -8.53 11.96
CA VAL A 23 -31.15 -7.33 12.01
C VAL A 23 -29.68 -7.69 11.73
N GLY A 24 -29.21 -8.83 12.24
CA GLY A 24 -27.89 -9.36 11.96
C GLY A 24 -27.64 -9.69 10.49
N ILE A 25 -28.61 -10.27 9.81
CA ILE A 25 -28.54 -10.52 8.35
C ILE A 25 -28.47 -9.21 7.57
N ILE A 26 -29.30 -8.22 7.94
CA ILE A 26 -29.24 -6.88 7.32
C ILE A 26 -27.85 -6.28 7.55
N GLY A 27 -27.32 -6.38 8.78
CA GLY A 27 -25.97 -5.95 9.10
C GLY A 27 -24.91 -6.63 8.23
N LEU A 28 -24.98 -7.96 8.10
CA LEU A 28 -24.04 -8.75 7.31
C LEU A 28 -23.91 -8.26 5.84
N PHE A 29 -25.05 -7.95 5.21
CA PHE A 29 -25.05 -7.46 3.82
C PHE A 29 -24.71 -5.97 3.68
N SER A 30 -24.76 -5.20 4.75
CA SER A 30 -24.42 -3.77 4.74
C SER A 30 -22.97 -3.47 5.14
N LEU A 31 -22.27 -4.43 5.73
CA LEU A 31 -20.89 -4.26 6.20
C LEU A 31 -19.91 -4.27 5.04
N PRO A 32 -18.94 -3.33 5.02
CA PRO A 32 -17.81 -3.37 4.10
C PRO A 32 -16.92 -4.59 4.42
N VAL A 33 -16.34 -5.16 3.38
CA VAL A 33 -15.37 -6.26 3.49
C VAL A 33 -13.98 -5.72 3.20
N GLU A 34 -13.04 -5.92 4.13
CA GLU A 34 -11.69 -5.40 4.08
C GLU A 34 -10.69 -6.42 4.63
N GLN A 35 -9.41 -6.31 4.29
CA GLN A 35 -8.38 -7.19 4.84
C GLN A 35 -8.14 -6.90 6.33
N TYR A 36 -7.94 -5.64 6.67
CA TYR A 36 -7.77 -5.11 8.01
C TYR A 36 -8.64 -3.85 8.17
N PRO A 37 -8.93 -3.42 9.40
CA PRO A 37 -9.55 -2.13 9.64
C PRO A 37 -8.76 -0.99 8.96
N ASP A 38 -9.45 0.06 8.51
CA ASP A 38 -8.78 1.25 7.96
C ASP A 38 -7.97 1.95 9.06
N ILE A 39 -6.67 1.73 9.02
CA ILE A 39 -5.69 2.29 9.97
C ILE A 39 -4.68 3.20 9.30
N ALA A 40 -4.68 3.23 7.95
CA ALA A 40 -3.73 4.02 7.21
C ALA A 40 -3.99 5.52 7.37
N PRO A 41 -2.96 6.31 7.68
CA PRO A 41 -3.11 7.76 7.71
C PRO A 41 -3.43 8.28 6.31
N PRO A 42 -4.30 9.28 6.14
CA PRO A 42 -4.49 9.95 4.87
C PRO A 42 -3.18 10.55 4.38
N THR A 43 -2.91 10.42 3.08
CA THR A 43 -1.73 10.98 2.43
C THR A 43 -2.11 11.80 1.23
N ILE A 44 -1.42 12.93 1.06
CA ILE A 44 -1.56 13.82 -0.09
C ILE A 44 -0.21 13.89 -0.79
N MET A 45 -0.22 13.57 -2.06
CA MET A 45 0.97 13.63 -2.90
C MET A 45 0.95 14.89 -3.75
N VAL A 46 2.06 15.63 -3.71
CA VAL A 46 2.33 16.79 -4.57
C VAL A 46 3.45 16.39 -5.53
N SER A 47 3.23 16.53 -6.83
CA SER A 47 4.21 16.15 -7.85
C SER A 47 4.32 17.17 -8.96
N THR A 48 5.53 17.27 -9.52
CA THR A 48 5.83 18.09 -10.69
C THR A 48 7.08 17.56 -11.40
N THR A 49 7.37 18.09 -12.59
CA THR A 49 8.56 17.73 -13.36
C THR A 49 9.27 19.00 -13.83
N TYR A 50 10.59 19.03 -13.70
CA TYR A 50 11.46 20.04 -14.28
C TYR A 50 12.45 19.34 -15.21
N TYR A 51 12.16 19.33 -16.49
CA TYR A 51 12.97 18.62 -17.48
C TYR A 51 14.41 19.12 -17.49
N GLY A 52 15.37 18.21 -17.49
CA GLY A 52 16.81 18.51 -17.53
C GLY A 52 17.43 19.01 -16.23
N ALA A 53 16.64 19.18 -15.15
CA ALA A 53 17.18 19.60 -13.86
C ALA A 53 17.76 18.41 -13.09
N SER A 54 18.89 18.61 -12.40
CA SER A 54 19.46 17.63 -11.48
C SER A 54 18.68 17.56 -10.18
N ALA A 55 18.79 16.43 -9.45
CA ALA A 55 18.16 16.25 -8.14
C ALA A 55 18.53 17.38 -7.16
N GLU A 56 19.78 17.86 -7.19
CA GLU A 56 20.22 18.96 -6.33
C GLU A 56 19.56 20.29 -6.71
N THR A 57 19.42 20.59 -8.00
CA THR A 57 18.70 21.76 -8.49
C THR A 57 17.24 21.72 -8.07
N LEU A 58 16.58 20.58 -8.25
CA LEU A 58 15.19 20.37 -7.85
C LEU A 58 14.99 20.57 -6.35
N GLN A 59 15.91 20.04 -5.55
CA GLN A 59 15.84 20.18 -4.10
C GLN A 59 15.87 21.64 -3.66
N LYS A 60 16.74 22.45 -4.29
CA LYS A 60 16.92 23.87 -3.95
C LYS A 60 15.83 24.76 -4.51
N SER A 61 15.44 24.55 -5.79
CA SER A 61 14.56 25.48 -6.51
C SER A 61 13.07 25.09 -6.50
N VAL A 62 12.72 23.82 -6.21
CA VAL A 62 11.35 23.34 -6.27
C VAL A 62 10.89 22.77 -4.93
N ILE A 63 11.64 21.80 -4.36
CA ILE A 63 11.24 21.15 -3.11
C ILE A 63 11.25 22.14 -1.94
N ALA A 64 12.32 22.89 -1.74
CA ALA A 64 12.44 23.78 -0.59
C ALA A 64 11.30 24.81 -0.50
N PRO A 65 10.93 25.57 -1.56
CA PRO A 65 9.80 26.48 -1.51
C PRO A 65 8.45 25.78 -1.26
N LEU A 66 8.25 24.59 -1.85
CA LEU A 66 7.01 23.81 -1.65
C LEU A 66 6.91 23.28 -0.23
N GLU A 67 7.98 22.68 0.31
CA GLU A 67 8.02 22.19 1.70
C GLU A 67 7.76 23.31 2.71
N GLU A 68 8.40 24.49 2.52
CA GLU A 68 8.19 25.65 3.40
C GLU A 68 6.73 26.11 3.39
N ALA A 69 6.09 26.14 2.23
CA ALA A 69 4.69 26.52 2.11
C ALA A 69 3.74 25.47 2.70
N ILE A 70 4.01 24.17 2.48
CA ILE A 70 3.18 23.06 2.97
C ILE A 70 3.32 22.88 4.47
N ASN A 71 4.50 23.13 5.02
CA ASN A 71 4.77 22.92 6.43
C ASN A 71 3.76 23.65 7.32
N GLY A 72 3.22 22.94 8.31
CA GLY A 72 2.19 23.44 9.22
C GLY A 72 0.78 23.47 8.63
N VAL A 73 0.46 22.64 7.64
CA VAL A 73 -0.92 22.31 7.29
C VAL A 73 -1.57 21.61 8.48
N GLU A 74 -2.85 21.90 8.73
CA GLU A 74 -3.62 21.32 9.84
C GLU A 74 -3.60 19.79 9.81
N ASP A 75 -3.43 19.18 10.98
CA ASP A 75 -3.32 17.73 11.21
C ASP A 75 -2.18 16.98 10.46
N MET A 76 -1.26 17.72 9.83
CA MET A 76 -0.05 17.14 9.28
C MET A 76 0.82 16.52 10.39
N THR A 77 1.36 15.32 10.14
CA THR A 77 2.28 14.64 11.06
C THR A 77 3.73 14.76 10.61
N TYR A 78 3.99 14.48 9.36
CA TYR A 78 5.32 14.61 8.72
C TYR A 78 5.16 14.67 7.20
N MET A 79 6.25 14.98 6.51
CA MET A 79 6.32 14.91 5.05
C MET A 79 7.64 14.30 4.59
N THR A 80 7.59 13.62 3.47
CA THR A 80 8.76 13.10 2.75
C THR A 80 8.82 13.70 1.36
N SER A 81 10.00 14.05 0.90
CA SER A 81 10.19 14.61 -0.44
C SER A 81 11.30 13.87 -1.16
N SER A 82 11.15 13.73 -2.47
CA SER A 82 12.14 13.09 -3.34
C SER A 82 12.32 13.90 -4.62
N ALA A 83 13.57 14.03 -5.04
CA ALA A 83 14.00 14.60 -6.31
C ALA A 83 14.91 13.61 -7.03
N THR A 84 14.77 13.50 -8.36
CA THR A 84 15.59 12.59 -9.19
C THR A 84 16.29 13.35 -10.33
N ASN A 85 17.41 12.83 -10.80
CA ASN A 85 18.12 13.40 -11.95
C ASN A 85 17.33 13.31 -13.28
N SER A 86 16.21 12.61 -13.30
CA SER A 86 15.25 12.63 -14.41
C SER A 86 14.34 13.86 -14.43
N GLY A 87 14.48 14.77 -13.46
CA GLY A 87 13.66 15.97 -13.35
C GLY A 87 12.36 15.79 -12.56
N SER A 88 12.11 14.63 -11.97
CA SER A 88 10.89 14.34 -11.21
C SER A 88 10.98 14.79 -9.75
N VAL A 89 9.89 15.39 -9.26
CA VAL A 89 9.71 15.81 -7.85
C VAL A 89 8.44 15.19 -7.32
N SER A 90 8.53 14.63 -6.12
CA SER A 90 7.38 14.18 -5.34
C SER A 90 7.51 14.58 -3.88
N ILE A 91 6.43 15.10 -3.29
CA ILE A 91 6.30 15.41 -1.86
C ILE A 91 5.08 14.67 -1.35
N THR A 92 5.24 13.79 -0.38
CA THR A 92 4.14 13.08 0.28
C THR A 92 3.92 13.67 1.66
N VAL A 93 2.73 14.18 1.90
CA VAL A 93 2.31 14.76 3.18
C VAL A 93 1.43 13.76 3.91
N TYR A 94 1.81 13.40 5.13
CA TYR A 94 1.11 12.43 5.98
C TYR A 94 0.30 13.15 7.05
N PHE A 95 -0.94 12.72 7.25
CA PHE A 95 -1.87 13.31 8.20
C PHE A 95 -2.16 12.37 9.37
N LYS A 96 -2.81 12.88 10.41
CA LYS A 96 -3.31 12.06 11.51
C LYS A 96 -4.41 11.13 11.01
N GLN A 97 -4.52 9.95 11.60
CA GLN A 97 -5.63 9.04 11.34
C GLN A 97 -6.98 9.75 11.63
N GLY A 98 -7.96 9.57 10.75
CA GLY A 98 -9.29 10.20 10.86
C GLY A 98 -9.38 11.63 10.29
N THR A 99 -8.29 12.19 9.74
CA THR A 99 -8.34 13.44 8.99
C THR A 99 -9.11 13.24 7.68
N ASP A 100 -9.99 14.19 7.34
CA ASP A 100 -10.72 14.18 6.07
C ASP A 100 -9.74 14.38 4.89
N PRO A 101 -9.59 13.40 3.98
CA PRO A 101 -8.64 13.49 2.87
C PRO A 101 -9.00 14.58 1.85
N ASP A 102 -10.27 14.93 1.71
CA ASP A 102 -10.71 15.99 0.80
C ASP A 102 -10.30 17.37 1.32
N MET A 103 -10.53 17.62 2.59
CA MET A 103 -10.09 18.87 3.24
C MET A 103 -8.57 18.98 3.31
N ALA A 104 -7.88 17.86 3.57
CA ALA A 104 -6.42 17.81 3.55
C ALA A 104 -5.86 18.19 2.18
N ALA A 105 -6.43 17.63 1.09
CA ALA A 105 -6.02 17.95 -0.27
C ALA A 105 -6.26 19.42 -0.62
N VAL A 106 -7.40 20.00 -0.25
CA VAL A 106 -7.71 21.43 -0.45
C VAL A 106 -6.72 22.31 0.30
N ASN A 107 -6.41 21.97 1.56
CA ASN A 107 -5.46 22.73 2.37
C ASN A 107 -4.04 22.68 1.80
N VAL A 108 -3.57 21.50 1.36
CA VAL A 108 -2.27 21.36 0.69
C VAL A 108 -2.25 22.14 -0.63
N GLN A 109 -3.28 22.01 -1.47
CA GLN A 109 -3.37 22.72 -2.74
C GLN A 109 -3.35 24.24 -2.57
N ASN A 110 -4.05 24.78 -1.56
CA ASN A 110 -4.02 26.20 -1.23
C ASN A 110 -2.60 26.67 -0.85
N ARG A 111 -1.83 25.85 -0.12
CA ARG A 111 -0.45 26.15 0.24
C ARG A 111 0.48 26.08 -0.97
N VAL A 112 0.35 25.03 -1.80
CA VAL A 112 1.11 24.87 -3.05
C VAL A 112 0.88 26.07 -3.97
N SER A 113 -0.36 26.51 -4.12
CA SER A 113 -0.70 27.68 -4.96
C SER A 113 0.00 28.97 -4.53
N ARG A 114 0.27 29.15 -3.22
CA ARG A 114 1.02 30.31 -2.71
C ARG A 114 2.52 30.24 -3.10
N ALA A 115 3.08 29.01 -3.17
CA ALA A 115 4.48 28.82 -3.53
C ALA A 115 4.73 28.94 -5.04
N THR A 116 3.70 28.83 -5.90
CA THR A 116 3.85 28.77 -7.36
C THR A 116 4.65 29.97 -7.92
N GLY A 117 4.50 31.16 -7.36
CA GLY A 117 5.24 32.35 -7.77
C GLY A 117 6.74 32.35 -7.43
N GLN A 118 7.21 31.40 -6.64
CA GLN A 118 8.63 31.22 -6.28
C GLN A 118 9.30 30.10 -7.09
N LEU A 119 8.52 29.33 -7.87
CA LEU A 119 9.02 28.22 -8.66
C LEU A 119 9.57 28.70 -10.01
N PRO A 120 10.53 27.95 -10.60
CA PRO A 120 11.00 28.21 -11.97
C PRO A 120 9.84 28.24 -12.98
N ALA A 121 10.00 29.04 -14.03
CA ALA A 121 8.98 29.22 -15.07
C ALA A 121 8.62 27.88 -15.76
N GLU A 122 9.61 27.02 -15.99
CA GLU A 122 9.45 25.70 -16.61
C GLU A 122 8.58 24.78 -15.72
N VAL A 123 8.74 24.85 -14.41
CA VAL A 123 7.91 24.08 -13.45
C VAL A 123 6.49 24.61 -13.42
N THR A 124 6.30 25.93 -13.46
CA THR A 124 4.96 26.53 -13.49
C THR A 124 4.23 26.25 -14.80
N GLN A 125 4.95 26.13 -15.90
CA GLN A 125 4.41 25.74 -17.20
C GLN A 125 3.94 24.29 -17.24
N VAL A 126 4.68 23.36 -16.63
CA VAL A 126 4.26 21.95 -16.46
C VAL A 126 3.10 21.84 -15.49
N GLY A 127 3.14 22.63 -14.41
CA GLY A 127 2.17 22.65 -13.33
C GLY A 127 2.59 21.76 -12.16
N VAL A 128 2.05 22.07 -10.98
CA VAL A 128 2.19 21.27 -9.76
C VAL A 128 0.86 20.59 -9.49
N THR A 129 0.85 19.26 -9.43
CA THR A 129 -0.35 18.47 -9.20
C THR A 129 -0.44 18.01 -7.76
N THR A 130 -1.65 17.97 -7.22
CA THR A 130 -1.95 17.46 -5.88
C THR A 130 -2.96 16.33 -6.01
N SER A 131 -2.62 15.15 -5.51
CA SER A 131 -3.50 13.96 -5.56
C SER A 131 -3.69 13.35 -4.19
N LYS A 132 -4.92 12.84 -3.95
CA LYS A 132 -5.27 12.07 -2.76
C LYS A 132 -4.97 10.61 -3.05
N ARG A 133 -3.87 10.09 -2.59
CA ARG A 133 -3.59 8.66 -2.77
C ARG A 133 -2.86 8.09 -1.56
N GLN A 134 -3.16 6.85 -1.23
CA GLN A 134 -2.39 6.08 -0.28
C GLN A 134 -1.04 5.67 -0.87
N THR A 135 -0.08 5.36 -0.01
CA THR A 135 1.27 4.95 -0.44
C THR A 135 1.32 3.51 -0.95
N SER A 136 0.37 2.65 -0.54
CA SER A 136 0.30 1.26 -1.00
C SER A 136 -0.44 1.13 -2.32
N ILE A 137 -0.01 0.15 -3.11
CA ILE A 137 -0.64 -0.21 -4.38
C ILE A 137 -1.88 -1.05 -4.08
N LEU A 138 -3.04 -0.63 -4.63
CA LEU A 138 -4.29 -1.37 -4.54
C LEU A 138 -4.35 -2.52 -5.53
N GLN A 139 -3.96 -2.24 -6.77
CA GLN A 139 -3.98 -3.18 -7.88
C GLN A 139 -2.89 -2.85 -8.89
N MET A 140 -2.32 -3.89 -9.51
CA MET A 140 -1.42 -3.77 -10.65
C MET A 140 -1.93 -4.59 -11.82
N PHE A 141 -1.88 -4.00 -13.00
CA PHE A 141 -2.18 -4.70 -14.25
C PHE A 141 -1.18 -4.30 -15.34
N SER A 142 -1.03 -5.15 -16.33
CA SER A 142 -0.20 -4.91 -17.51
C SER A 142 -1.02 -5.00 -18.77
N LEU A 143 -0.77 -4.09 -19.69
CA LEU A 143 -1.19 -4.20 -21.09
C LEU A 143 0.04 -4.55 -21.90
N TYR A 144 0.01 -5.64 -22.69
CA TYR A 144 1.17 -6.14 -23.41
C TYR A 144 0.80 -6.71 -24.78
N SER A 145 1.78 -6.88 -25.65
CA SER A 145 1.58 -7.42 -27.00
C SER A 145 2.33 -8.76 -27.15
N PRO A 146 1.64 -9.91 -26.95
CA PRO A 146 2.28 -11.23 -27.00
C PRO A 146 2.82 -11.64 -28.38
N ASP A 147 2.41 -10.96 -29.44
CA ASP A 147 2.85 -11.18 -30.81
C ASP A 147 3.80 -10.07 -31.34
N ASP A 148 4.24 -9.16 -30.45
CA ASP A 148 5.12 -8.02 -30.73
C ASP A 148 4.57 -7.06 -31.81
N SER A 149 3.25 -7.08 -32.05
CA SER A 149 2.63 -6.23 -33.08
C SER A 149 2.52 -4.76 -32.70
N TYR A 150 2.61 -4.46 -31.40
CA TYR A 150 2.55 -3.11 -30.85
C TYR A 150 3.72 -2.84 -29.90
N ASP A 151 4.26 -1.63 -30.00
CA ASP A 151 5.33 -1.15 -29.11
C ASP A 151 4.78 -0.57 -27.79
N GLU A 152 5.68 -0.29 -26.86
CA GLU A 152 5.37 0.31 -25.57
C GLU A 152 4.69 1.70 -25.70
N ASN A 153 5.04 2.47 -26.75
CA ASN A 153 4.47 3.79 -27.00
C ASN A 153 2.96 3.70 -27.27
N PHE A 154 2.58 2.77 -28.14
CA PHE A 154 1.18 2.52 -28.45
C PHE A 154 0.42 2.05 -27.20
N LEU A 155 0.97 1.06 -26.49
CA LEU A 155 0.33 0.48 -25.29
C LEU A 155 0.12 1.52 -24.20
N SER A 156 1.14 2.34 -23.90
CA SER A 156 1.06 3.40 -22.91
C SER A 156 -0.02 4.44 -23.25
N ASN A 157 -0.08 4.83 -24.52
CA ASN A 157 -1.08 5.80 -24.96
C ASN A 157 -2.48 5.21 -25.04
N TYR A 158 -2.61 3.93 -25.41
CA TYR A 158 -3.90 3.25 -25.36
C TYR A 158 -4.48 3.26 -23.94
N ILE A 159 -3.66 2.96 -22.94
CA ILE A 159 -4.06 3.05 -21.52
C ILE A 159 -4.43 4.48 -21.16
N SER A 160 -3.59 5.45 -21.51
CA SER A 160 -3.77 6.86 -21.17
C SER A 160 -5.06 7.45 -21.78
N ILE A 161 -5.44 7.03 -22.98
CA ILE A 161 -6.61 7.53 -23.69
C ILE A 161 -7.89 6.80 -23.28
N ASN A 162 -7.84 5.46 -23.23
CA ASN A 162 -9.05 4.64 -23.11
C ASN A 162 -9.33 4.15 -21.69
N LEU A 163 -8.29 3.76 -20.91
CA LEU A 163 -8.47 3.14 -19.60
C LEU A 163 -8.36 4.16 -18.46
N LYS A 164 -7.34 5.02 -18.44
CA LYS A 164 -7.08 5.97 -17.36
C LYS A 164 -8.28 6.86 -17.01
N PRO A 165 -8.98 7.49 -17.98
CA PRO A 165 -10.13 8.33 -17.66
C PRO A 165 -11.31 7.56 -17.05
N GLN A 166 -11.47 6.29 -17.39
CA GLN A 166 -12.52 5.43 -16.85
C GLN A 166 -12.17 4.95 -15.44
N ILE A 167 -10.94 4.50 -15.22
CA ILE A 167 -10.45 4.07 -13.90
C ILE A 167 -10.52 5.22 -12.88
N LEU A 168 -10.09 6.43 -13.26
CA LEU A 168 -10.12 7.60 -12.38
C LEU A 168 -11.55 8.10 -12.03
N ARG A 169 -12.59 7.66 -12.76
CA ARG A 169 -13.99 7.93 -12.40
C ARG A 169 -14.55 6.97 -11.37
N ILE A 170 -13.89 5.86 -11.10
CA ILE A 170 -14.32 4.92 -10.06
C ILE A 170 -14.12 5.60 -8.70
N SER A 171 -15.21 5.70 -7.94
CA SER A 171 -15.14 6.26 -6.58
C SER A 171 -14.16 5.47 -5.72
N GLY A 172 -13.27 6.16 -5.01
CA GLY A 172 -12.24 5.55 -4.18
C GLY A 172 -10.89 5.33 -4.88
N VAL A 173 -10.78 5.48 -6.19
CA VAL A 173 -9.48 5.55 -6.88
C VAL A 173 -8.86 6.91 -6.62
N GLY A 174 -7.64 6.91 -6.08
CA GLY A 174 -6.86 8.12 -5.80
C GLY A 174 -5.95 8.55 -6.96
N ASP A 175 -5.32 7.57 -7.62
CA ASP A 175 -4.42 7.82 -8.76
C ASP A 175 -4.19 6.56 -9.59
N LEU A 176 -3.78 6.73 -10.85
CA LEU A 176 -3.29 5.69 -11.74
C LEU A 176 -1.94 6.09 -12.32
N MET A 177 -0.89 5.40 -11.90
CA MET A 177 0.47 5.56 -12.41
C MET A 177 0.71 4.60 -13.58
N ILE A 178 1.07 5.14 -14.74
CA ILE A 178 1.43 4.37 -15.93
C ILE A 178 2.95 4.39 -16.04
N MET A 179 3.59 3.22 -16.08
CA MET A 179 5.04 3.08 -16.27
C MET A 179 5.37 3.11 -17.76
N GLY A 180 5.23 4.28 -18.36
CA GLY A 180 5.45 4.55 -19.77
C GLY A 180 5.28 6.04 -20.07
N GLY A 181 5.79 6.51 -21.19
CA GLY A 181 5.63 7.89 -21.64
C GLY A 181 4.30 8.14 -22.34
N GLU A 182 3.80 9.38 -22.27
CA GLU A 182 2.68 9.83 -23.11
C GLU A 182 3.20 10.27 -24.48
N TYR A 183 2.35 10.28 -25.51
CA TYR A 183 2.73 10.83 -26.82
C TYR A 183 3.19 12.27 -26.68
N SER A 184 4.21 12.60 -27.48
CA SER A 184 4.77 13.95 -27.59
C SER A 184 5.23 14.19 -29.01
N MET A 185 5.04 15.40 -29.50
CA MET A 185 5.71 15.83 -30.72
C MET A 185 7.15 16.13 -30.38
N ARG A 186 8.07 15.29 -30.84
CA ARG A 186 9.52 15.44 -30.66
C ARG A 186 10.14 16.18 -31.81
N VAL A 187 10.80 17.27 -31.50
CA VAL A 187 11.60 18.04 -32.44
C VAL A 187 13.07 17.81 -32.09
N TRP A 188 13.69 16.88 -32.80
CA TRP A 188 15.12 16.55 -32.64
C TRP A 188 15.99 17.48 -33.43
N MET A 189 16.53 18.47 -32.76
CA MET A 189 17.36 19.52 -33.39
C MET A 189 18.72 18.97 -33.82
N LYS A 190 19.21 19.47 -34.98
CA LYS A 190 20.56 19.22 -35.52
C LYS A 190 21.44 20.44 -35.29
N PRO A 191 22.24 20.51 -34.22
CA PRO A 191 22.99 21.71 -33.84
C PRO A 191 23.99 22.18 -34.89
N ASP A 192 24.62 21.25 -35.60
CA ASP A 192 25.57 21.54 -36.67
C ASP A 192 24.92 22.25 -37.88
N VAL A 193 23.72 21.76 -38.28
CA VAL A 193 22.92 22.37 -39.36
C VAL A 193 22.36 23.71 -38.89
N MET A 194 21.84 23.79 -37.64
CA MET A 194 21.35 25.03 -37.04
C MET A 194 22.44 26.13 -37.01
N ALA A 195 23.67 25.78 -36.69
CA ALA A 195 24.79 26.73 -36.66
C ALA A 195 25.08 27.32 -38.04
N GLN A 196 24.92 26.55 -39.13
CA GLN A 196 25.11 27.08 -40.49
C GLN A 196 24.09 28.15 -40.86
N TYR A 197 22.84 28.02 -40.33
CA TYR A 197 21.77 29.01 -40.47
C TYR A 197 21.77 30.09 -39.36
N LYS A 198 22.74 30.04 -38.45
CA LYS A 198 22.87 30.96 -37.29
C LYS A 198 21.67 30.90 -36.37
N LEU A 199 21.13 29.67 -36.14
CA LEU A 199 19.99 29.39 -35.25
C LEU A 199 20.45 28.81 -33.91
N ILE A 200 19.69 29.13 -32.88
CA ILE A 200 19.83 28.58 -31.52
C ILE A 200 18.49 28.02 -31.04
N PRO A 201 18.42 27.17 -30.00
CA PRO A 201 17.17 26.58 -29.54
C PRO A 201 16.04 27.56 -29.24
N SER A 202 16.37 28.77 -28.75
CA SER A 202 15.37 29.82 -28.50
C SER A 202 14.65 30.32 -29.75
N ASP A 203 15.33 30.28 -30.92
CA ASP A 203 14.70 30.66 -32.20
C ASP A 203 13.64 29.64 -32.58
N ILE A 204 13.92 28.34 -32.37
CA ILE A 204 12.97 27.24 -32.62
C ILE A 204 11.78 27.34 -31.64
N THR A 205 12.05 27.62 -30.37
CA THR A 205 10.99 27.85 -29.37
C THR A 205 10.11 29.03 -29.78
N GLY A 206 10.70 30.12 -30.21
CA GLY A 206 9.96 31.31 -30.66
C GLY A 206 9.05 31.02 -31.85
N VAL A 207 9.56 30.36 -32.87
CA VAL A 207 8.81 30.03 -34.08
C VAL A 207 7.67 29.03 -33.79
N LEU A 208 7.90 28.05 -32.92
CA LEU A 208 6.86 27.12 -32.46
C LEU A 208 5.76 27.86 -31.68
N ALA A 209 6.12 28.81 -30.82
CA ALA A 209 5.16 29.61 -30.08
C ALA A 209 4.38 30.59 -30.99
N GLU A 210 5.01 31.09 -32.07
CA GLU A 210 4.37 32.00 -33.02
C GLU A 210 3.37 31.29 -33.94
N GLN A 211 3.69 30.10 -34.47
CA GLN A 211 2.90 29.46 -35.53
C GLN A 211 2.02 28.32 -35.03
N ASN A 212 2.29 27.73 -33.88
CA ASN A 212 1.46 26.66 -33.29
C ASN A 212 0.54 27.22 -32.22
N ILE A 213 -0.45 28.01 -32.62
CA ILE A 213 -1.38 28.75 -31.73
C ILE A 213 -2.85 28.41 -32.02
N GLU A 214 -3.69 28.63 -31.02
CA GLU A 214 -5.14 28.76 -31.18
C GLU A 214 -5.51 30.25 -31.11
N SER A 215 -6.38 30.70 -32.00
CA SER A 215 -6.81 32.11 -32.02
C SER A 215 -8.32 32.22 -32.23
N ALA A 216 -8.94 33.10 -31.44
CA ALA A 216 -10.32 33.52 -31.64
C ALA A 216 -10.34 34.65 -32.70
N THR A 217 -10.80 34.31 -33.90
CA THR A 217 -10.72 35.26 -35.05
C THR A 217 -11.99 36.08 -35.24
N GLY A 218 -13.07 35.85 -34.44
CA GLY A 218 -14.32 36.61 -34.52
C GLY A 218 -15.26 36.19 -35.64
N SER A 219 -16.14 37.06 -36.05
CA SER A 219 -17.13 36.81 -37.09
C SER A 219 -17.37 38.05 -37.97
N PHE A 220 -17.76 37.83 -39.22
CA PHE A 220 -18.28 38.87 -40.12
C PHE A 220 -19.79 38.95 -39.99
N GLY A 221 -20.37 40.12 -40.19
CA GLY A 221 -21.80 40.38 -40.17
C GLY A 221 -22.43 40.47 -38.77
N GLU A 222 -21.61 40.40 -37.71
CA GLU A 222 -22.12 40.56 -36.33
C GLU A 222 -22.52 42.04 -36.08
N ASN A 223 -23.72 42.23 -35.47
CA ASN A 223 -24.28 43.54 -35.16
C ASN A 223 -24.40 44.48 -36.40
N SER A 224 -24.68 43.91 -37.59
CA SER A 224 -24.85 44.65 -38.85
C SER A 224 -26.21 44.30 -39.48
N ASP A 225 -26.62 45.02 -40.56
CA ASP A 225 -27.82 44.75 -41.34
C ASP A 225 -27.64 43.60 -42.36
N GLU A 226 -26.52 42.88 -42.31
CA GLU A 226 -26.26 41.77 -43.20
C GLU A 226 -27.12 40.56 -42.88
N THR A 227 -27.55 39.80 -43.93
CA THR A 227 -28.46 38.68 -43.80
C THR A 227 -27.77 37.46 -43.11
N TYR A 228 -26.46 37.35 -43.17
CA TYR A 228 -25.67 36.21 -42.65
C TYR A 228 -24.52 36.67 -41.79
N GLN A 229 -24.33 35.94 -40.67
CA GLN A 229 -23.16 36.04 -39.86
C GLN A 229 -22.21 34.85 -40.18
N TYR A 230 -20.96 35.11 -40.47
CA TYR A 230 -19.96 34.09 -40.78
C TYR A 230 -18.92 34.09 -39.68
N THR A 231 -18.84 32.99 -38.95
CA THR A 231 -17.77 32.79 -37.97
C THR A 231 -16.45 32.50 -38.70
N MET A 232 -15.43 33.29 -38.44
CA MET A 232 -14.07 32.98 -38.92
C MET A 232 -13.44 31.90 -38.03
N LYS A 233 -12.88 30.86 -38.66
CA LYS A 233 -12.19 29.77 -37.98
C LYS A 233 -10.76 29.73 -38.43
N TYR A 234 -9.84 29.87 -37.45
CA TYR A 234 -8.44 29.59 -37.65
C TYR A 234 -8.21 28.07 -37.73
N THR A 235 -7.22 27.62 -38.51
CA THR A 235 -6.90 26.18 -38.63
C THR A 235 -6.46 25.55 -37.32
N GLY A 236 -6.00 26.35 -36.37
CA GLY A 236 -5.64 25.93 -35.04
C GLY A 236 -4.21 25.37 -34.95
N ARG A 237 -3.98 24.62 -33.87
CA ARG A 237 -2.70 23.97 -33.63
C ARG A 237 -2.43 22.88 -34.65
N LEU A 238 -1.16 22.71 -34.99
CA LEU A 238 -0.66 21.65 -35.84
C LEU A 238 -0.82 20.29 -35.17
N ILE A 239 -1.02 19.23 -35.97
CA ILE A 239 -1.39 17.88 -35.45
C ILE A 239 -0.35 16.84 -35.89
N THR A 240 0.19 16.96 -37.10
CA THR A 240 1.04 15.92 -37.67
C THR A 240 2.52 16.34 -37.69
N PRO A 241 3.46 15.40 -37.70
CA PRO A 241 4.89 15.71 -37.85
C PRO A 241 5.21 16.51 -39.11
N GLU A 242 4.49 16.26 -40.19
CA GLU A 242 4.64 16.95 -41.48
C GLU A 242 4.25 18.41 -41.36
N GLU A 243 3.12 18.72 -40.71
CA GLU A 243 2.68 20.11 -40.48
C GLU A 243 3.69 20.86 -39.60
N PHE A 244 4.22 20.23 -38.57
CA PHE A 244 5.29 20.81 -37.75
C PHE A 244 6.56 21.03 -38.56
N GLY A 245 6.91 20.07 -39.43
CA GLY A 245 8.07 20.18 -40.33
C GLY A 245 7.95 21.35 -41.30
N ASP A 246 6.75 21.72 -41.69
CA ASP A 246 6.48 22.82 -42.62
C ASP A 246 6.45 24.21 -41.97
N ILE A 247 6.63 24.31 -40.65
CA ILE A 247 6.79 25.60 -39.96
C ILE A 247 7.94 26.41 -40.59
N VAL A 248 7.69 27.66 -40.90
CA VAL A 248 8.66 28.57 -41.52
C VAL A 248 9.48 29.23 -40.45
N ILE A 249 10.80 28.95 -40.43
CA ILE A 249 11.77 29.62 -39.53
C ILE A 249 12.16 30.97 -40.06
N ARG A 250 12.47 31.05 -41.36
CA ARG A 250 12.93 32.27 -42.01
C ARG A 250 12.53 32.27 -43.52
N SER A 251 12.18 33.42 -44.03
CA SER A 251 11.99 33.65 -45.46
C SER A 251 12.97 34.76 -45.90
N THR A 252 13.62 34.54 -47.02
CA THR A 252 14.51 35.56 -47.64
C THR A 252 13.76 36.35 -48.67
N ASP A 253 14.24 37.56 -48.98
CA ASP A 253 13.66 38.45 -50.02
C ASP A 253 13.64 37.78 -51.40
N ASN A 254 14.48 36.77 -51.63
CA ASN A 254 14.56 35.99 -52.88
C ASN A 254 13.50 34.87 -52.95
N GLY A 255 12.65 34.70 -51.93
CA GLY A 255 11.61 33.67 -51.87
C GLY A 255 12.08 32.30 -51.36
N GLU A 256 13.35 32.20 -50.92
CA GLU A 256 13.83 30.97 -50.26
C GLU A 256 13.26 30.89 -48.85
N VAL A 257 12.71 29.76 -48.49
CA VAL A 257 12.06 29.50 -47.21
C VAL A 257 12.82 28.41 -46.45
N LEU A 258 13.33 28.71 -45.26
CA LEU A 258 13.89 27.76 -44.35
C LEU A 258 12.78 27.22 -43.44
N LYS A 259 12.57 25.92 -43.47
CA LYS A 259 11.53 25.21 -42.69
C LYS A 259 12.14 24.46 -41.52
N LEU A 260 11.33 24.10 -40.53
CA LEU A 260 11.75 23.36 -39.33
C LEU A 260 12.36 21.99 -39.67
N LYS A 261 11.81 21.28 -40.65
CA LYS A 261 12.34 19.98 -41.17
C LYS A 261 13.74 20.05 -41.75
N ASP A 262 14.22 21.26 -42.14
CA ASP A 262 15.57 21.44 -42.70
C ASP A 262 16.65 21.41 -41.60
N VAL A 263 16.25 21.70 -40.35
CA VAL A 263 17.17 21.86 -39.20
C VAL A 263 16.87 20.90 -38.04
N ALA A 264 15.78 20.12 -38.12
CA ALA A 264 15.38 19.18 -37.11
C ALA A 264 14.64 17.96 -37.73
N ASP A 265 14.67 16.82 -37.05
CA ASP A 265 13.78 15.69 -37.33
C ASP A 265 12.55 15.77 -36.42
N ILE A 266 11.36 15.69 -37.01
CA ILE A 266 10.10 15.76 -36.26
C ILE A 266 9.41 14.41 -36.30
N GLN A 267 9.07 13.91 -35.12
CA GLN A 267 8.39 12.60 -34.99
C GLN A 267 7.43 12.57 -33.80
N LEU A 268 6.43 11.72 -33.90
CA LEU A 268 5.58 11.37 -32.77
C LEU A 268 6.31 10.36 -31.90
N GLY A 269 6.83 10.81 -30.76
CA GLY A 269 7.55 10.00 -29.79
C GLY A 269 6.90 10.06 -28.40
N GLN A 270 7.70 9.89 -27.34
CA GLN A 270 7.26 10.03 -25.95
C GLN A 270 7.72 11.36 -25.34
N ASP A 271 6.97 11.86 -24.35
CA ASP A 271 7.38 13.02 -23.56
C ASP A 271 8.54 12.69 -22.60
N SER A 272 8.64 11.43 -22.19
CA SER A 272 9.73 10.89 -21.36
C SER A 272 10.11 9.48 -21.81
N TYR A 273 11.40 9.21 -21.87
CA TYR A 273 11.99 7.88 -22.12
C TYR A 273 12.60 7.31 -20.83
N ALA A 274 11.96 7.57 -19.70
CA ALA A 274 12.47 7.15 -18.39
C ALA A 274 12.18 5.70 -18.03
N TYR A 275 11.31 5.03 -18.77
CA TYR A 275 10.87 3.67 -18.50
C TYR A 275 10.97 2.78 -19.74
N HIS A 276 11.31 1.51 -19.52
CA HIS A 276 11.10 0.42 -20.47
C HIS A 276 10.37 -0.71 -19.77
N GLY A 277 9.26 -1.14 -20.35
CA GLY A 277 8.38 -2.18 -19.81
C GLY A 277 8.37 -3.44 -20.63
N GLY A 278 8.12 -4.58 -19.99
CA GLY A 278 7.94 -5.86 -20.66
C GLY A 278 7.13 -6.82 -19.80
N MET A 279 6.54 -7.81 -20.44
CA MET A 279 5.82 -8.88 -19.76
C MET A 279 6.06 -10.20 -20.47
N ASP A 280 6.54 -11.20 -19.71
CA ASP A 280 6.86 -12.54 -20.23
C ASP A 280 7.77 -12.52 -21.47
N GLY A 281 8.66 -11.51 -21.57
CA GLY A 281 9.59 -11.31 -22.68
C GLY A 281 9.05 -10.52 -23.86
N HIS A 282 7.83 -9.98 -23.80
CA HIS A 282 7.16 -9.17 -24.81
C HIS A 282 7.02 -7.70 -24.40
N PRO A 283 6.84 -6.75 -25.34
CA PRO A 283 6.58 -5.36 -25.01
C PRO A 283 5.33 -5.20 -24.16
N GLY A 284 5.42 -4.47 -23.05
CA GLY A 284 4.32 -4.30 -22.13
C GLY A 284 4.45 -3.07 -21.24
N VAL A 285 3.35 -2.54 -20.78
CA VAL A 285 3.28 -1.36 -19.90
C VAL A 285 2.60 -1.73 -18.61
N SER A 286 3.28 -1.45 -17.51
CA SER A 286 2.77 -1.65 -16.15
C SER A 286 1.93 -0.47 -15.68
N CYS A 287 0.84 -0.78 -15.01
CA CYS A 287 -0.04 0.19 -14.37
C CYS A 287 -0.21 -0.11 -12.89
N MET A 288 -0.09 0.90 -12.05
CA MET A 288 -0.31 0.84 -10.61
C MET A 288 -1.49 1.72 -10.22
N VAL A 289 -2.52 1.13 -9.63
CA VAL A 289 -3.68 1.84 -9.11
C VAL A 289 -3.52 2.06 -7.62
N PHE A 290 -3.78 3.28 -7.18
CA PHE A 290 -3.75 3.68 -5.78
C PHE A 290 -5.13 4.11 -5.32
N GLN A 291 -5.50 3.76 -4.09
CA GLN A 291 -6.77 4.16 -3.51
C GLN A 291 -6.68 5.48 -2.75
N THR A 292 -7.83 6.11 -2.52
CA THR A 292 -8.00 7.21 -1.58
C THR A 292 -8.16 6.65 -0.15
N ALA A 293 -7.59 7.32 0.85
CA ALA A 293 -7.79 6.94 2.24
C ALA A 293 -9.29 6.94 2.61
N GLY A 294 -9.72 5.97 3.41
CA GLY A 294 -11.12 5.78 3.81
C GLY A 294 -12.04 5.18 2.75
N SER A 295 -11.51 4.81 1.56
CA SER A 295 -12.29 4.09 0.56
C SER A 295 -12.26 2.58 0.80
N ASN A 296 -13.34 1.88 0.43
CA ASN A 296 -13.40 0.42 0.51
C ASN A 296 -12.57 -0.21 -0.61
N ALA A 297 -11.38 -0.73 -0.26
CA ALA A 297 -10.44 -1.37 -1.19
C ALA A 297 -11.09 -2.50 -2.01
N THR A 298 -11.93 -3.31 -1.37
CA THR A 298 -12.61 -4.45 -2.02
C THR A 298 -13.59 -4.00 -3.09
N GLU A 299 -14.40 -3.01 -2.79
CA GLU A 299 -15.39 -2.46 -3.74
C GLU A 299 -14.69 -1.76 -4.91
N VAL A 300 -13.64 -0.96 -4.61
CA VAL A 300 -12.84 -0.28 -5.65
C VAL A 300 -12.21 -1.31 -6.59
N ASN A 301 -11.55 -2.35 -6.07
CA ASN A 301 -10.98 -3.42 -6.89
C ASN A 301 -12.01 -4.13 -7.74
N GLN A 302 -13.17 -4.52 -7.17
CA GLN A 302 -14.24 -5.18 -7.93
C GLN A 302 -14.76 -4.31 -9.08
N ASN A 303 -14.84 -3.00 -8.88
CA ASN A 303 -15.26 -2.07 -9.92
C ASN A 303 -14.18 -1.91 -11.00
N ILE A 304 -12.89 -1.92 -10.62
CA ILE A 304 -11.78 -1.93 -11.56
C ILE A 304 -11.77 -3.24 -12.35
N ASP A 305 -11.92 -4.40 -11.70
CA ASP A 305 -11.93 -5.72 -12.35
C ASP A 305 -13.04 -5.81 -13.39
N LYS A 306 -14.25 -5.34 -13.07
CA LYS A 306 -15.37 -5.28 -14.05
C LYS A 306 -15.02 -4.40 -15.25
N LEU A 307 -14.44 -3.21 -14.99
CA LEU A 307 -14.02 -2.31 -16.05
C LEU A 307 -12.93 -2.94 -16.93
N LEU A 308 -11.93 -3.58 -16.32
CA LEU A 308 -10.85 -4.24 -17.07
C LEU A 308 -11.36 -5.46 -17.86
N GLU A 309 -12.33 -6.23 -17.31
CA GLU A 309 -12.99 -7.33 -18.03
C GLU A 309 -13.81 -6.82 -19.23
N GLU A 310 -14.53 -5.71 -19.08
CA GLU A 310 -15.24 -5.07 -20.19
C GLU A 310 -14.26 -4.55 -21.23
N ALA A 311 -13.22 -3.83 -20.81
CA ALA A 311 -12.20 -3.29 -21.68
C ALA A 311 -11.43 -4.38 -22.46
N SER A 312 -11.22 -5.55 -21.84
CA SER A 312 -10.51 -6.67 -22.48
C SER A 312 -11.23 -7.20 -23.72
N LYS A 313 -12.54 -7.01 -23.84
CA LYS A 313 -13.36 -7.41 -25.00
C LYS A 313 -13.18 -6.50 -26.21
N ASP A 314 -12.78 -5.24 -25.96
CA ASP A 314 -12.64 -4.18 -26.95
C ASP A 314 -11.16 -3.87 -27.29
N LEU A 315 -10.22 -4.68 -26.80
CA LEU A 315 -8.80 -4.51 -27.11
C LEU A 315 -8.49 -4.77 -28.58
N PRO A 316 -7.52 -4.05 -29.17
CA PRO A 316 -6.99 -4.38 -30.47
C PRO A 316 -6.46 -5.82 -30.54
N LYS A 317 -6.57 -6.47 -31.71
CA LYS A 317 -6.00 -7.81 -31.90
C LYS A 317 -4.48 -7.75 -31.69
N GLY A 318 -3.92 -8.68 -30.93
CA GLY A 318 -2.50 -8.68 -30.57
C GLY A 318 -2.17 -7.87 -29.32
N VAL A 319 -3.19 -7.41 -28.58
CA VAL A 319 -3.01 -6.76 -27.27
C VAL A 319 -3.78 -7.55 -26.22
N GLU A 320 -3.13 -7.86 -25.12
CA GLU A 320 -3.72 -8.54 -23.97
C GLU A 320 -3.56 -7.73 -22.68
N LEU A 321 -4.52 -7.89 -21.78
CA LEU A 321 -4.53 -7.29 -20.46
C LEU A 321 -4.43 -8.38 -19.40
N THR A 322 -3.46 -8.23 -18.49
CA THR A 322 -3.25 -9.19 -17.41
C THR A 322 -3.15 -8.46 -16.08
N GLN A 323 -3.91 -8.94 -15.11
CA GLN A 323 -3.79 -8.48 -13.73
C GLN A 323 -2.57 -9.13 -13.07
N MET A 324 -1.65 -8.32 -12.57
CA MET A 324 -0.43 -8.79 -11.90
C MET A 324 -0.61 -8.94 -10.39
N MET A 325 -1.31 -8.01 -9.76
CA MET A 325 -1.55 -8.01 -8.31
C MET A 325 -2.92 -7.40 -8.03
N SER A 326 -3.67 -7.99 -7.11
CA SER A 326 -4.86 -7.39 -6.51
C SER A 326 -4.88 -7.68 -5.01
N SER A 327 -5.19 -6.68 -4.20
CA SER A 327 -5.37 -6.90 -2.76
C SER A 327 -6.57 -7.82 -2.47
N ASN A 328 -7.52 -7.93 -3.41
CA ASN A 328 -8.67 -8.84 -3.29
C ASN A 328 -8.31 -10.33 -3.42
N ASP A 329 -7.25 -10.68 -4.18
CA ASP A 329 -6.87 -12.08 -4.40
C ASP A 329 -6.55 -12.75 -3.06
N PHE A 330 -5.67 -12.12 -2.27
CA PHE A 330 -5.31 -12.61 -0.94
C PHE A 330 -6.48 -12.50 0.06
N LEU A 331 -7.23 -11.40 0.03
CA LEU A 331 -8.36 -11.17 0.92
C LEU A 331 -9.43 -12.27 0.79
N PHE A 332 -9.87 -12.56 -0.44
CA PHE A 332 -10.91 -13.57 -0.66
C PHE A 332 -10.42 -14.99 -0.37
N ALA A 333 -9.16 -15.30 -0.69
CA ALA A 333 -8.57 -16.58 -0.31
C ALA A 333 -8.55 -16.75 1.22
N SER A 334 -8.11 -15.71 1.94
CA SER A 334 -8.08 -15.72 3.42
C SER A 334 -9.49 -15.82 4.04
N ILE A 335 -10.45 -15.04 3.55
CA ILE A 335 -11.84 -15.09 4.01
C ILE A 335 -12.43 -16.48 3.75
N HIS A 336 -12.20 -17.08 2.59
CA HIS A 336 -12.69 -18.41 2.25
C HIS A 336 -12.17 -19.46 3.25
N GLU A 337 -10.89 -19.44 3.59
CA GLU A 337 -10.29 -20.38 4.54
C GLU A 337 -10.81 -20.15 5.98
N VAL A 338 -11.00 -18.88 6.38
CA VAL A 338 -11.58 -18.58 7.71
C VAL A 338 -13.05 -19.01 7.78
N VAL A 339 -13.84 -18.78 6.74
CA VAL A 339 -15.26 -19.24 6.70
C VAL A 339 -15.34 -20.77 6.71
N LYS A 340 -14.46 -21.44 5.97
CA LYS A 340 -14.34 -22.91 5.99
C LYS A 340 -14.01 -23.40 7.41
N THR A 341 -13.00 -22.80 8.05
CA THR A 341 -12.61 -23.12 9.44
C THR A 341 -13.76 -22.84 10.41
N LEU A 342 -14.53 -21.76 10.23
CA LEU A 342 -15.72 -21.44 11.01
C LEU A 342 -16.78 -22.57 10.91
N ILE A 343 -17.05 -23.04 9.70
CA ILE A 343 -18.01 -24.13 9.45
C ILE A 343 -17.50 -25.44 10.08
N GLU A 344 -16.22 -25.76 9.88
CA GLU A 344 -15.59 -26.96 10.47
C GLU A 344 -15.63 -26.90 12.00
N ALA A 345 -15.36 -25.76 12.62
CA ALA A 345 -15.45 -25.54 14.06
C ALA A 345 -16.88 -25.75 14.56
N ILE A 346 -17.90 -25.22 13.88
CA ILE A 346 -19.31 -25.41 14.23
C ILE A 346 -19.68 -26.91 14.15
N ILE A 347 -19.28 -27.58 13.07
CA ILE A 347 -19.55 -29.03 12.91
C ILE A 347 -18.88 -29.83 14.02
N LEU A 348 -17.62 -29.54 14.33
CA LEU A 348 -16.87 -30.22 15.39
C LEU A 348 -17.55 -30.02 16.77
N VAL A 349 -17.91 -28.77 17.08
CA VAL A 349 -18.62 -28.43 18.32
C VAL A 349 -19.96 -29.17 18.42
N ILE A 350 -20.76 -29.19 17.35
CA ILE A 350 -22.03 -29.93 17.31
C ILE A 350 -21.79 -31.42 17.56
N LEU A 351 -20.77 -32.00 16.92
CA LEU A 351 -20.42 -33.42 17.10
C LEU A 351 -20.04 -33.72 18.56
N VAL A 352 -19.18 -32.89 19.16
CA VAL A 352 -18.78 -33.05 20.58
C VAL A 352 -20.00 -32.93 21.49
N VAL A 353 -20.79 -31.85 21.31
CA VAL A 353 -22.03 -31.67 22.12
C VAL A 353 -22.99 -32.83 21.95
N TYR A 354 -23.16 -33.37 20.72
CA TYR A 354 -24.00 -34.55 20.49
C TYR A 354 -23.48 -35.79 21.19
N VAL A 355 -22.16 -36.04 21.20
CA VAL A 355 -21.59 -37.21 21.90
C VAL A 355 -21.81 -37.12 23.41
N PHE A 356 -21.69 -35.93 24.01
CA PHE A 356 -21.86 -35.75 25.45
C PHE A 356 -23.32 -35.70 25.88
N LEU A 357 -24.19 -34.96 25.18
CA LEU A 357 -25.61 -34.85 25.50
C LEU A 357 -26.41 -36.07 25.04
N GLN A 358 -25.92 -36.85 24.08
CA GLN A 358 -26.47 -38.12 23.58
C GLN A 358 -27.95 -38.05 23.11
N ASP A 359 -28.42 -36.84 22.82
CA ASP A 359 -29.79 -36.58 22.34
C ASP A 359 -29.80 -35.45 21.31
N PHE A 360 -30.34 -35.72 20.13
CA PHE A 360 -30.37 -34.74 19.03
C PHE A 360 -31.18 -33.48 19.39
N ARG A 361 -32.24 -33.61 20.19
CA ARG A 361 -33.05 -32.45 20.61
C ARG A 361 -32.29 -31.54 21.56
N SER A 362 -31.50 -32.12 22.44
CA SER A 362 -30.61 -31.39 23.35
C SER A 362 -29.50 -30.67 22.61
N THR A 363 -28.98 -31.29 21.55
CA THR A 363 -27.91 -30.68 20.68
C THR A 363 -28.42 -29.53 19.83
N LEU A 364 -29.70 -29.58 19.40
CA LEU A 364 -30.30 -28.53 18.58
C LEU A 364 -30.37 -27.18 19.32
N ILE A 365 -30.51 -27.19 20.65
CA ILE A 365 -30.66 -25.96 21.44
C ILE A 365 -29.38 -25.11 21.44
N PRO A 366 -28.18 -25.63 21.75
CA PRO A 366 -26.93 -24.91 21.60
C PRO A 366 -26.65 -24.45 20.15
N LEU A 367 -26.98 -25.29 19.16
CA LEU A 367 -26.82 -24.95 17.75
C LEU A 367 -27.59 -23.67 17.37
N VAL A 368 -28.86 -23.57 17.76
CA VAL A 368 -29.65 -22.35 17.53
C VAL A 368 -29.04 -21.16 18.25
N GLY A 369 -28.53 -21.36 19.48
CA GLY A 369 -27.82 -20.31 20.23
C GLY A 369 -26.58 -19.76 19.51
N ILE A 370 -25.76 -20.65 18.92
CA ILE A 370 -24.59 -20.25 18.12
C ILE A 370 -25.02 -19.35 16.95
N VAL A 371 -26.01 -19.82 16.17
CA VAL A 371 -26.44 -19.06 14.97
C VAL A 371 -26.97 -17.68 15.36
N VAL A 372 -27.80 -17.58 16.40
CA VAL A 372 -28.35 -16.30 16.85
C VAL A 372 -27.25 -15.37 17.34
N SER A 373 -26.25 -15.89 18.06
CA SER A 373 -25.17 -15.07 18.61
C SER A 373 -24.22 -14.59 17.53
N LEU A 374 -23.77 -15.48 16.62
CA LEU A 374 -22.85 -15.12 15.55
C LEU A 374 -23.50 -14.14 14.56
N VAL A 375 -24.71 -14.47 14.09
CA VAL A 375 -25.41 -13.60 13.13
C VAL A 375 -25.80 -12.27 13.79
N GLY A 376 -26.26 -12.28 15.04
CA GLY A 376 -26.61 -11.08 15.79
C GLY A 376 -25.42 -10.13 15.99
N THR A 377 -24.21 -10.66 16.05
CA THR A 377 -23.01 -9.82 16.21
C THR A 377 -22.78 -8.89 15.02
N PHE A 378 -23.14 -9.29 13.78
CA PHE A 378 -23.05 -8.42 12.60
C PHE A 378 -23.95 -7.19 12.71
N ALA A 379 -25.08 -7.27 13.41
CA ALA A 379 -25.92 -6.10 13.68
C ALA A 379 -25.17 -5.03 14.48
N PHE A 380 -24.46 -5.44 15.51
CA PHE A 380 -23.63 -4.52 16.30
C PHE A 380 -22.48 -3.97 15.48
N MET A 381 -21.79 -4.81 14.71
CA MET A 381 -20.68 -4.37 13.86
C MET A 381 -21.14 -3.27 12.89
N ALA A 382 -22.31 -3.43 12.27
CA ALA A 382 -22.88 -2.42 11.38
C ALA A 382 -23.21 -1.10 12.10
N ILE A 383 -23.78 -1.17 13.32
CA ILE A 383 -24.08 0.03 14.13
C ILE A 383 -22.79 0.72 14.61
N ALA A 384 -21.75 -0.06 14.93
CA ALA A 384 -20.47 0.46 15.41
C ALA A 384 -19.55 0.97 14.27
N GLY A 385 -19.94 0.84 13.00
CA GLY A 385 -19.13 1.22 11.86
C GLY A 385 -17.89 0.33 11.66
N PHE A 386 -17.98 -0.96 12.05
CA PHE A 386 -16.90 -1.93 11.83
C PHE A 386 -16.97 -2.51 10.43
N SER A 387 -15.90 -3.21 10.02
CA SER A 387 -15.84 -3.98 8.77
C SER A 387 -15.80 -5.48 9.03
N ILE A 388 -16.19 -6.27 8.03
CA ILE A 388 -15.89 -7.70 7.99
C ILE A 388 -14.42 -7.79 7.55
N ASN A 389 -13.55 -8.19 8.48
CA ASN A 389 -12.13 -8.33 8.23
C ASN A 389 -11.58 -9.59 8.92
N LEU A 390 -10.34 -9.95 8.64
CA LEU A 390 -9.72 -11.15 9.20
C LEU A 390 -9.80 -11.18 10.73
N LEU A 391 -9.61 -10.04 11.40
CA LEU A 391 -9.65 -9.97 12.87
C LEU A 391 -11.05 -10.19 13.43
N THR A 392 -12.07 -9.56 12.83
CA THR A 392 -13.46 -9.74 13.27
C THR A 392 -13.96 -11.16 12.99
N LEU A 393 -13.52 -11.77 11.88
CA LEU A 393 -13.82 -13.18 11.58
C LEU A 393 -13.10 -14.14 12.55
N PHE A 394 -11.83 -13.90 12.88
CA PHE A 394 -11.12 -14.67 13.90
C PHE A 394 -11.77 -14.54 15.29
N ALA A 395 -12.25 -13.33 15.63
CA ALA A 395 -13.03 -13.13 16.85
C ALA A 395 -14.29 -14.01 16.87
N LEU A 396 -15.01 -14.11 15.74
CA LEU A 396 -16.19 -14.96 15.62
C LEU A 396 -15.84 -16.44 15.71
N VAL A 397 -14.75 -16.91 15.10
CA VAL A 397 -14.29 -18.31 15.24
C VAL A 397 -13.94 -18.63 16.68
N LEU A 398 -13.18 -17.73 17.34
CA LEU A 398 -12.74 -17.96 18.72
C LEU A 398 -13.90 -17.95 19.72
N VAL A 399 -14.91 -17.13 19.48
CA VAL A 399 -16.05 -16.99 20.40
C VAL A 399 -17.04 -18.16 20.34
N ILE A 400 -16.99 -19.01 19.29
CA ILE A 400 -17.92 -20.17 19.17
C ILE A 400 -17.88 -21.04 20.40
N GLY A 401 -16.68 -21.34 20.91
CA GLY A 401 -16.52 -22.19 22.12
C GLY A 401 -17.22 -21.60 23.34
N THR A 402 -17.05 -20.29 23.59
CA THR A 402 -17.64 -19.61 24.74
C THR A 402 -19.17 -19.39 24.61
N VAL A 403 -19.64 -19.13 23.38
CA VAL A 403 -21.07 -18.97 23.07
C VAL A 403 -21.83 -20.27 23.30
N VAL A 404 -21.22 -21.40 22.96
CA VAL A 404 -21.83 -22.72 23.15
C VAL A 404 -21.95 -23.09 24.62
N ASP A 405 -20.95 -22.73 25.45
CA ASP A 405 -20.94 -23.09 26.87
C ASP A 405 -22.17 -22.59 27.63
N ASP A 406 -22.58 -21.33 27.39
CA ASP A 406 -23.77 -20.76 28.04
C ASP A 406 -25.03 -21.59 27.77
N ALA A 407 -25.21 -22.05 26.53
CA ALA A 407 -26.35 -22.84 26.13
C ALA A 407 -26.26 -24.30 26.64
N ILE A 408 -25.04 -24.89 26.67
CA ILE A 408 -24.82 -26.24 27.22
C ILE A 408 -25.17 -26.30 28.70
N ILE A 409 -24.70 -25.35 29.50
CA ILE A 409 -24.99 -25.26 30.94
C ILE A 409 -26.50 -25.27 31.20
N VAL A 410 -27.29 -24.56 30.39
CA VAL A 410 -28.73 -24.53 30.52
C VAL A 410 -29.35 -25.90 30.22
N VAL A 411 -28.96 -26.54 29.12
CA VAL A 411 -29.46 -27.86 28.72
C VAL A 411 -29.11 -28.92 29.76
N GLU A 412 -27.86 -28.92 30.22
CA GLU A 412 -27.33 -29.85 31.20
C GLU A 412 -28.03 -29.71 32.56
N ALA A 413 -28.26 -28.49 33.02
CA ALA A 413 -28.99 -28.23 34.25
C ALA A 413 -30.44 -28.70 34.17
N VAL A 414 -31.11 -28.60 33.02
CA VAL A 414 -32.48 -29.12 32.83
C VAL A 414 -32.47 -30.65 32.78
N GLN A 415 -31.48 -31.27 32.11
CA GLN A 415 -31.32 -32.73 32.12
C GLN A 415 -31.06 -33.29 33.53
N ALA A 416 -30.21 -32.62 34.32
CA ALA A 416 -29.97 -33.00 35.72
C ALA A 416 -31.28 -33.00 36.57
N ARG A 417 -32.26 -32.15 36.25
CA ARG A 417 -33.57 -32.16 36.90
C ARG A 417 -34.42 -33.39 36.51
N PHE A 418 -34.30 -33.88 35.26
CA PHE A 418 -34.91 -35.12 34.85
C PHE A 418 -34.34 -36.32 35.63
N ASP A 419 -33.02 -36.34 35.87
CA ASP A 419 -32.38 -37.41 36.65
C ASP A 419 -32.85 -37.45 38.12
N VAL A 420 -33.21 -36.28 38.69
CA VAL A 420 -33.77 -36.15 40.02
C VAL A 420 -35.31 -36.53 40.06
N GLY A 421 -35.93 -36.82 38.89
CA GLY A 421 -37.29 -37.33 38.80
C GLY A 421 -38.37 -36.35 38.32
N TYR A 422 -37.97 -35.17 37.76
CA TYR A 422 -38.94 -34.26 37.16
C TYR A 422 -39.51 -34.87 35.87
N ARG A 423 -40.85 -34.95 35.77
CA ARG A 423 -41.56 -35.47 34.59
C ARG A 423 -41.99 -34.38 33.60
N SER A 424 -42.03 -33.15 34.03
CA SER A 424 -42.41 -32.00 33.19
C SER A 424 -41.18 -31.20 32.81
N SER A 425 -40.87 -31.08 31.49
CA SER A 425 -39.78 -30.26 30.94
C SER A 425 -39.95 -28.78 31.33
N TYR A 426 -41.18 -28.30 31.36
CA TYR A 426 -41.50 -26.95 31.78
C TYR A 426 -41.08 -26.65 33.24
N MET A 427 -41.47 -27.51 34.19
CA MET A 427 -41.11 -27.38 35.61
C MET A 427 -39.60 -27.57 35.82
N ALA A 428 -38.98 -28.53 35.11
CA ALA A 428 -37.56 -28.78 35.16
C ALA A 428 -36.78 -27.55 34.69
N SER A 429 -37.21 -26.89 33.61
CA SER A 429 -36.56 -25.68 33.08
C SER A 429 -36.68 -24.48 34.06
N ILE A 430 -37.85 -24.25 34.68
CA ILE A 430 -38.04 -23.18 35.66
C ILE A 430 -37.11 -23.35 36.85
N ASP A 431 -37.02 -24.58 37.36
CA ASP A 431 -36.27 -24.87 38.58
C ASP A 431 -34.76 -24.91 38.33
N ALA A 432 -34.34 -25.43 37.16
CA ALA A 432 -32.95 -25.34 36.70
C ALA A 432 -32.47 -23.88 36.61
N MET A 433 -33.26 -23.00 35.98
CA MET A 433 -32.88 -21.60 35.80
C MET A 433 -32.74 -20.81 37.11
N LYS A 434 -33.48 -21.16 38.16
CA LYS A 434 -33.28 -20.53 39.49
C LYS A 434 -31.87 -20.80 40.04
N GLY A 435 -31.28 -21.95 39.72
CA GLY A 435 -29.96 -22.34 40.23
C GLY A 435 -28.79 -21.73 39.40
N ILE A 436 -28.96 -21.61 38.08
CA ILE A 436 -27.85 -21.33 37.17
C ILE A 436 -27.83 -19.90 36.58
N SER A 437 -28.95 -19.17 36.62
CA SER A 437 -29.06 -17.85 35.99
C SER A 437 -27.99 -16.85 36.47
N ASN A 438 -27.68 -16.82 37.77
CA ASN A 438 -26.63 -15.97 38.31
C ASN A 438 -25.24 -16.40 37.83
N ALA A 439 -25.01 -17.71 37.67
CA ALA A 439 -23.73 -18.22 37.16
C ALA A 439 -23.52 -17.81 35.71
N VAL A 440 -24.53 -17.95 34.85
CA VAL A 440 -24.45 -17.52 33.43
C VAL A 440 -24.21 -16.02 33.32
N ILE A 441 -24.95 -15.19 34.08
CA ILE A 441 -24.73 -13.73 34.05
C ILE A 441 -23.31 -13.40 34.52
N THR A 442 -22.85 -14.04 35.59
CA THR A 442 -21.51 -13.70 36.15
C THR A 442 -20.39 -14.14 35.20
N SER A 443 -20.47 -15.36 34.60
CA SER A 443 -19.47 -15.85 33.65
C SER A 443 -19.37 -14.97 32.43
N SER A 444 -20.50 -14.58 31.82
CA SER A 444 -20.53 -13.71 30.64
C SER A 444 -20.04 -12.30 30.97
N LEU A 445 -20.39 -11.72 32.16
CA LEU A 445 -19.86 -10.41 32.58
C LEU A 445 -18.36 -10.45 32.82
N VAL A 446 -17.82 -11.52 33.43
CA VAL A 446 -16.37 -11.67 33.63
C VAL A 446 -15.65 -11.76 32.27
N PHE A 447 -16.19 -12.53 31.32
CA PHE A 447 -15.65 -12.64 29.99
C PHE A 447 -15.61 -11.27 29.25
N MET A 448 -16.75 -10.57 29.26
CA MET A 448 -16.81 -9.20 28.68
C MET A 448 -15.85 -8.25 29.38
N ALA A 449 -15.69 -8.35 30.70
CA ALA A 449 -14.78 -7.51 31.48
C ALA A 449 -13.29 -7.69 31.13
N VAL A 450 -12.92 -8.81 30.51
CA VAL A 450 -11.56 -9.04 29.99
C VAL A 450 -11.34 -8.31 28.68
N PHE A 451 -12.31 -8.30 27.76
CA PHE A 451 -12.16 -7.76 26.40
C PHE A 451 -12.49 -6.26 26.30
N ILE A 452 -13.43 -5.75 27.06
CA ILE A 452 -13.81 -4.32 27.05
C ILE A 452 -12.62 -3.38 27.34
N PRO A 453 -11.78 -3.61 28.37
CA PRO A 453 -10.65 -2.73 28.63
C PRO A 453 -9.61 -2.68 27.50
N VAL A 454 -9.43 -3.77 26.78
CA VAL A 454 -8.51 -3.85 25.64
C VAL A 454 -8.97 -2.96 24.50
N SER A 455 -10.27 -2.72 24.37
CA SER A 455 -10.87 -1.85 23.37
C SER A 455 -10.62 -0.34 23.62
N PHE A 456 -10.07 0.04 24.76
CA PHE A 456 -9.69 1.44 25.06
C PHE A 456 -8.21 1.73 24.81
N MET A 457 -7.49 0.81 24.19
CA MET A 457 -6.12 1.05 23.76
C MET A 457 -6.13 2.06 22.61
N GLY A 458 -5.19 2.99 22.59
CA GLY A 458 -5.06 4.00 21.53
C GLY A 458 -4.08 3.57 20.44
N GLY A 459 -4.07 4.34 19.34
CA GLY A 459 -3.17 4.12 18.21
C GLY A 459 -3.64 3.00 17.27
N THR A 460 -2.81 2.68 16.28
CA THR A 460 -3.09 1.68 15.23
C THR A 460 -3.45 0.30 15.80
N SER A 461 -2.66 -0.20 16.76
CA SER A 461 -2.98 -1.47 17.46
C SER A 461 -4.29 -1.36 18.25
N GLY A 462 -4.63 -0.18 18.76
CA GLY A 462 -5.91 0.06 19.44
C GLY A 462 -7.11 -0.20 18.54
N THR A 463 -7.07 0.22 17.29
CA THR A 463 -8.13 -0.03 16.31
C THR A 463 -8.33 -1.53 16.08
N PHE A 464 -7.24 -2.31 15.94
CA PHE A 464 -7.29 -3.76 15.84
C PHE A 464 -7.95 -4.39 17.08
N TYR A 465 -7.46 -4.06 18.25
CA TYR A 465 -7.98 -4.61 19.50
C TYR A 465 -9.42 -4.17 19.80
N THR A 466 -9.82 -2.97 19.39
CA THR A 466 -11.20 -2.48 19.56
C THR A 466 -12.16 -3.32 18.72
N GLN A 467 -11.89 -3.53 17.44
CA GLN A 467 -12.77 -4.33 16.59
C GLN A 467 -12.82 -5.80 17.05
N PHE A 468 -11.67 -6.41 17.34
CA PHE A 468 -11.57 -7.78 17.84
C PHE A 468 -12.29 -7.96 19.20
N GLY A 469 -11.94 -7.12 20.18
CA GLY A 469 -12.42 -7.25 21.55
C GLY A 469 -13.91 -6.95 21.72
N LEU A 470 -14.42 -5.88 21.04
CA LEU A 470 -15.85 -5.57 21.12
C LEU A 470 -16.69 -6.59 20.35
N THR A 471 -16.21 -7.11 19.21
CA THR A 471 -16.88 -8.20 18.49
C THR A 471 -17.06 -9.42 19.37
N MET A 472 -15.99 -9.84 20.09
CA MET A 472 -16.07 -10.95 21.05
C MET A 472 -17.02 -10.65 22.23
N ALA A 473 -16.86 -9.45 22.84
CA ALA A 473 -17.67 -9.08 24.00
C ALA A 473 -19.17 -9.05 23.67
N VAL A 474 -19.54 -8.52 22.52
CA VAL A 474 -20.93 -8.46 22.08
C VAL A 474 -21.48 -9.82 21.72
N ALA A 475 -20.70 -10.66 21.03
CA ALA A 475 -21.13 -12.04 20.73
C ALA A 475 -21.45 -12.84 21.99
N VAL A 476 -20.60 -12.74 23.04
CA VAL A 476 -20.85 -13.32 24.35
C VAL A 476 -22.08 -12.69 25.03
N GLY A 477 -22.25 -11.37 24.95
CA GLY A 477 -23.43 -10.70 25.48
C GLY A 477 -24.74 -11.19 24.85
N ILE A 478 -24.78 -11.39 23.53
CA ILE A 478 -25.93 -11.95 22.82
C ILE A 478 -26.13 -13.42 23.22
N SER A 479 -25.04 -14.18 23.38
CA SER A 479 -25.09 -15.56 23.91
C SER A 479 -25.77 -15.63 25.29
N ALA A 480 -25.35 -14.77 26.22
CA ALA A 480 -25.94 -14.68 27.55
C ALA A 480 -27.46 -14.37 27.50
N ILE A 481 -27.87 -13.43 26.63
CA ILE A 481 -29.27 -13.11 26.41
C ILE A 481 -30.02 -14.36 25.91
N ASN A 482 -29.49 -15.09 24.94
CA ASN A 482 -30.06 -16.31 24.41
C ASN A 482 -30.13 -17.42 25.48
N ALA A 483 -29.08 -17.62 26.26
CA ALA A 483 -29.01 -18.60 27.32
C ALA A 483 -30.05 -18.33 28.45
N LEU A 484 -30.42 -17.08 28.69
CA LEU A 484 -31.39 -16.67 29.68
C LEU A 484 -32.83 -16.59 29.15
N THR A 485 -33.04 -16.54 27.83
CA THR A 485 -34.35 -16.35 27.20
C THR A 485 -34.74 -17.52 26.30
N LEU A 486 -34.00 -17.73 25.21
CA LEU A 486 -34.35 -18.72 24.18
C LEU A 486 -34.04 -20.15 24.62
N SER A 487 -32.83 -20.43 25.15
CA SER A 487 -32.40 -21.78 25.51
C SER A 487 -33.34 -22.45 26.55
N PRO A 488 -33.74 -21.81 27.66
CA PRO A 488 -34.68 -22.42 28.59
C PRO A 488 -36.08 -22.57 28.01
N ALA A 489 -36.52 -21.69 27.11
CA ALA A 489 -37.80 -21.85 26.40
C ALA A 489 -37.78 -23.05 25.46
N LEU A 490 -36.67 -23.24 24.70
CA LEU A 490 -36.47 -24.41 23.84
C LEU A 490 -36.34 -25.71 24.66
N CYS A 491 -35.66 -25.67 25.82
CA CYS A 491 -35.61 -26.81 26.72
C CYS A 491 -37.02 -27.24 27.17
N ALA A 492 -37.85 -26.27 27.55
CA ALA A 492 -39.25 -26.57 27.97
C ALA A 492 -40.10 -27.16 26.84
N LEU A 493 -39.84 -26.79 25.58
CA LEU A 493 -40.60 -27.25 24.41
C LEU A 493 -40.08 -28.59 23.84
N LEU A 494 -38.76 -28.74 23.72
CA LEU A 494 -38.13 -29.81 22.94
C LEU A 494 -37.69 -31.00 23.79
N LEU A 495 -37.22 -30.76 25.02
CA LEU A 495 -36.71 -31.84 25.86
C LEU A 495 -37.83 -32.74 26.39
N LYS A 496 -37.55 -34.03 26.50
CA LYS A 496 -38.44 -35.03 27.07
C LYS A 496 -37.69 -35.89 28.08
N PRO A 497 -38.33 -36.26 29.21
CA PRO A 497 -37.71 -37.18 30.17
C PRO A 497 -37.40 -38.53 29.48
N TYR A 498 -36.32 -39.17 29.89
CA TYR A 498 -35.84 -40.43 29.31
C TYR A 498 -36.64 -41.67 29.76
N ILE A 499 -37.48 -41.50 30.75
CA ILE A 499 -38.32 -42.61 31.34
C ILE A 499 -39.69 -42.52 30.71
N ASN A 500 -40.17 -43.65 30.14
CA ASN A 500 -41.52 -43.75 29.62
C ASN A 500 -42.54 -43.75 30.83
N GLU A 501 -43.80 -43.41 30.53
CA GLU A 501 -44.86 -43.41 31.55
C GLU A 501 -44.97 -44.76 32.32
N ASP A 502 -44.53 -45.88 31.71
CA ASP A 502 -44.51 -47.22 32.24
C ASP A 502 -43.21 -47.65 32.96
N GLY A 503 -42.27 -46.73 33.20
CA GLY A 503 -41.02 -47.03 33.91
C GLY A 503 -39.99 -47.89 33.14
N THR A 504 -40.25 -48.26 31.89
CA THR A 504 -39.34 -49.08 31.06
C THR A 504 -38.38 -48.25 30.20
N GLN A 505 -37.08 -48.58 30.30
CA GLN A 505 -36.07 -48.01 29.40
C GLN A 505 -36.15 -48.68 28.02
N LYS A 506 -36.14 -47.86 26.93
CA LYS A 506 -36.07 -48.36 25.56
C LYS A 506 -34.73 -49.08 25.31
N ASN A 507 -34.76 -50.34 24.91
CA ASN A 507 -33.59 -51.18 24.68
C ASN A 507 -33.09 -51.09 23.21
N ASN A 508 -32.73 -49.91 22.72
CA ASN A 508 -32.18 -49.65 21.39
C ASN A 508 -30.64 -49.56 21.41
N PHE A 509 -30.00 -49.66 20.24
CA PHE A 509 -28.57 -49.51 20.11
C PHE A 509 -28.05 -48.21 20.77
N ALA A 510 -28.75 -47.10 20.59
CA ALA A 510 -28.46 -45.81 21.23
C ALA A 510 -28.49 -45.89 22.77
N ALA A 511 -29.40 -46.68 23.35
CA ALA A 511 -29.47 -46.88 24.81
C ALA A 511 -28.28 -47.72 25.34
N ARG A 512 -27.80 -48.69 24.55
CA ARG A 512 -26.57 -49.46 24.90
C ARG A 512 -25.32 -48.60 24.82
N PHE A 513 -25.18 -47.80 23.79
CA PHE A 513 -24.08 -46.82 23.64
C PHE A 513 -24.07 -45.84 24.82
N ARG A 514 -25.24 -45.25 25.13
CA ARG A 514 -25.43 -44.34 26.26
C ARG A 514 -25.00 -44.95 27.59
N LYS A 515 -25.41 -46.20 27.86
CA LYS A 515 -25.06 -46.92 29.09
C LYS A 515 -23.55 -47.15 29.17
N ALA A 516 -22.92 -47.56 28.07
CA ALA A 516 -21.47 -47.77 28.02
C ALA A 516 -20.67 -46.48 28.20
N PHE A 517 -21.11 -45.42 27.53
CA PHE A 517 -20.48 -44.08 27.65
C PHE A 517 -20.60 -43.51 29.07
N ASN A 518 -21.81 -43.54 29.67
CA ASN A 518 -22.02 -43.05 31.01
C ASN A 518 -21.20 -43.84 32.03
N SER A 519 -21.11 -45.17 31.90
CA SER A 519 -20.28 -45.99 32.79
C SER A 519 -18.78 -45.66 32.66
N ALA A 520 -18.30 -45.37 31.43
CA ALA A 520 -16.93 -44.94 31.25
C ALA A 520 -16.68 -43.51 31.81
N PHE A 521 -17.67 -42.63 31.65
CA PHE A 521 -17.66 -41.26 32.18
C PHE A 521 -17.67 -41.25 33.73
N ASP A 522 -18.48 -42.08 34.36
CA ASP A 522 -18.52 -42.24 35.84
C ASP A 522 -17.15 -42.65 36.40
N VAL A 523 -16.47 -43.59 35.73
CA VAL A 523 -15.09 -44.00 36.13
C VAL A 523 -14.12 -42.84 36.00
N MET A 524 -14.27 -42.01 34.95
CA MET A 524 -13.43 -40.79 34.76
C MET A 524 -13.72 -39.76 35.87
N VAL A 525 -14.98 -39.51 36.19
CA VAL A 525 -15.39 -38.62 37.30
C VAL A 525 -14.84 -39.08 38.65
N ASP A 526 -14.86 -40.38 38.96
CA ASP A 526 -14.31 -40.90 40.21
C ASP A 526 -12.77 -40.76 40.29
N LYS A 527 -12.07 -40.96 39.17
CA LYS A 527 -10.62 -40.64 39.10
C LYS A 527 -10.35 -39.17 39.30
N TYR A 528 -11.16 -38.29 38.65
CA TYR A 528 -11.07 -36.84 38.82
C TYR A 528 -11.29 -36.40 40.26
N LYS A 529 -12.35 -36.93 40.94
CA LYS A 529 -12.56 -36.67 42.36
C LYS A 529 -11.34 -37.05 43.21
N THR A 530 -10.73 -38.16 42.92
CA THR A 530 -9.53 -38.64 43.64
C THR A 530 -8.37 -37.66 43.45
N ILE A 531 -8.15 -37.19 42.22
CA ILE A 531 -7.10 -36.20 41.92
C ILE A 531 -7.40 -34.88 42.62
N VAL A 532 -8.64 -34.38 42.56
CA VAL A 532 -9.04 -33.12 43.21
C VAL A 532 -8.87 -33.22 44.72
N LEU A 533 -9.29 -34.31 45.34
CA LEU A 533 -9.09 -34.55 46.76
C LEU A 533 -7.62 -34.62 47.17
N PHE A 534 -6.78 -35.18 46.30
CA PHE A 534 -5.33 -35.18 46.53
C PHE A 534 -4.76 -33.75 46.56
N PHE A 535 -5.14 -32.88 45.62
CA PHE A 535 -4.73 -31.51 45.59
C PHE A 535 -5.30 -30.66 46.75
N ILE A 536 -6.55 -30.86 47.10
CA ILE A 536 -7.18 -30.19 48.26
C ILE A 536 -6.47 -30.57 49.56
N LYS A 537 -6.10 -31.83 49.76
CA LYS A 537 -5.35 -32.29 50.94
C LYS A 537 -3.92 -31.74 50.96
N ARG A 538 -3.30 -31.52 49.80
CA ARG A 538 -1.91 -31.02 49.68
C ARG A 538 -1.86 -29.62 49.12
N ARG A 539 -2.38 -28.63 49.82
CA ARG A 539 -2.48 -27.23 49.37
C ARG A 539 -1.16 -26.62 48.87
N TRP A 540 -0.01 -27.02 49.48
CA TRP A 540 1.26 -26.54 49.01
C TRP A 540 1.59 -26.97 47.58
N LEU A 541 1.14 -28.17 47.14
CA LEU A 541 1.36 -28.68 45.81
C LEU A 541 0.52 -27.86 44.78
N THR A 542 -0.69 -27.47 45.15
CA THR A 542 -1.54 -26.60 44.32
C THR A 542 -0.92 -25.22 44.12
N TRP A 543 -0.39 -24.60 45.20
CA TRP A 543 0.30 -23.34 45.11
C TRP A 543 1.63 -23.43 44.34
N SER A 544 2.38 -24.54 44.48
CA SER A 544 3.58 -24.78 43.70
C SER A 544 3.29 -24.96 42.22
N LEU A 545 2.22 -25.67 41.85
CA LEU A 545 1.80 -25.82 40.46
C LEU A 545 1.37 -24.48 39.85
N LEU A 546 0.62 -23.68 40.62
CA LEU A 546 0.23 -22.32 40.19
C LEU A 546 1.47 -21.43 40.00
N ALA A 547 2.41 -21.43 40.95
CA ALA A 547 3.64 -20.67 40.83
C ALA A 547 4.46 -21.13 39.61
N CYS A 548 4.58 -22.43 39.36
CA CYS A 548 5.24 -22.99 38.18
C CYS A 548 4.56 -22.54 36.88
N SER A 549 3.21 -22.54 36.82
CA SER A 549 2.51 -22.05 35.61
C SER A 549 2.69 -20.55 35.38
N VAL A 550 2.74 -19.73 36.45
CA VAL A 550 3.05 -18.29 36.33
C VAL A 550 4.48 -18.07 35.86
N VAL A 551 5.46 -18.80 36.40
CA VAL A 551 6.85 -18.73 35.95
C VAL A 551 6.97 -19.15 34.49
N LEU A 552 6.31 -20.26 34.10
CA LEU A 552 6.27 -20.71 32.71
C LEU A 552 5.63 -19.67 31.80
N LEU A 553 4.53 -19.05 32.22
CA LEU A 553 3.87 -17.97 31.48
C LEU A 553 4.83 -16.81 31.24
N VAL A 554 5.52 -16.35 32.29
CA VAL A 554 6.50 -15.25 32.17
C VAL A 554 7.66 -15.62 31.24
N LEU A 555 8.17 -16.86 31.36
CA LEU A 555 9.23 -17.36 30.47
C LEU A 555 8.76 -17.41 29.01
N LEU A 556 7.55 -17.92 28.76
CA LEU A 556 6.98 -17.98 27.42
C LEU A 556 6.73 -16.58 26.87
N MET A 557 6.15 -15.66 27.64
CA MET A 557 5.92 -14.27 27.22
C MET A 557 7.23 -13.54 26.86
N ASN A 558 8.31 -13.79 27.60
CA ASN A 558 9.60 -13.20 27.28
C ASN A 558 10.28 -13.83 26.06
N ASN A 559 9.91 -15.06 25.71
CA ASN A 559 10.54 -15.80 24.60
C ASN A 559 9.64 -15.87 23.36
N THR A 560 8.41 -15.40 23.44
CA THR A 560 7.47 -15.38 22.31
C THR A 560 7.65 -14.10 21.50
N LYS A 561 7.84 -14.26 20.21
CA LYS A 561 7.97 -13.13 19.25
C LYS A 561 6.69 -12.30 19.26
N THR A 562 6.85 -10.98 19.16
CA THR A 562 5.73 -10.03 19.07
C THR A 562 5.82 -9.28 17.74
N SER A 563 4.80 -9.39 16.92
CA SER A 563 4.63 -8.64 15.67
C SER A 563 3.18 -8.15 15.61
N LEU A 564 2.93 -7.07 14.87
CA LEU A 564 1.56 -6.57 14.71
C LEU A 564 0.75 -7.52 13.81
N VAL A 565 1.32 -7.93 12.69
CA VAL A 565 0.76 -8.90 11.75
C VAL A 565 1.89 -9.81 11.25
N PRO A 566 1.71 -11.13 11.21
CA PRO A 566 2.70 -12.05 10.64
C PRO A 566 2.77 -11.89 9.11
N ASP A 567 3.94 -12.23 8.54
CA ASP A 567 4.13 -12.26 7.10
C ASP A 567 3.42 -13.48 6.50
N GLU A 568 2.61 -13.24 5.48
CA GLU A 568 1.88 -14.27 4.76
C GLU A 568 2.17 -14.22 3.25
N ASP A 569 1.89 -15.33 2.57
CA ASP A 569 2.09 -15.45 1.13
C ASP A 569 0.96 -14.77 0.35
N GLN A 570 1.23 -13.59 -0.20
CA GLN A 570 0.27 -12.81 -1.01
C GLN A 570 0.27 -13.20 -2.50
N GLY A 571 1.05 -14.22 -2.91
CA GLY A 571 1.11 -14.66 -4.30
C GLY A 571 1.87 -13.74 -5.26
N VAL A 572 2.63 -12.77 -4.75
CA VAL A 572 3.43 -11.81 -5.53
C VAL A 572 4.79 -11.59 -4.88
N ILE A 573 5.82 -11.44 -5.71
CA ILE A 573 7.17 -11.07 -5.28
C ILE A 573 7.63 -9.86 -6.08
N PHE A 574 8.16 -8.85 -5.40
CA PHE A 574 8.86 -7.72 -6.01
C PHE A 574 10.36 -7.98 -6.00
N VAL A 575 10.98 -7.94 -7.17
CA VAL A 575 12.43 -8.08 -7.33
C VAL A 575 13.00 -6.73 -7.76
N ASN A 576 13.72 -6.08 -6.85
CA ASN A 576 14.43 -4.84 -7.14
C ASN A 576 15.80 -5.17 -7.74
N VAL A 577 16.14 -4.52 -8.82
CA VAL A 577 17.41 -4.65 -9.53
C VAL A 577 18.09 -3.30 -9.53
N SER A 578 19.34 -3.24 -9.08
CA SER A 578 20.16 -2.03 -9.13
C SER A 578 21.46 -2.36 -9.87
N THR A 579 21.68 -1.70 -10.99
CA THR A 579 22.93 -1.75 -11.76
C THR A 579 23.95 -0.76 -11.20
N ALA A 580 25.13 -0.68 -11.78
CA ALA A 580 26.13 0.27 -11.34
C ALA A 580 25.60 1.71 -11.47
N ALA A 581 25.89 2.59 -10.51
CA ALA A 581 25.47 3.97 -10.53
C ALA A 581 25.93 4.67 -11.83
N GLY A 582 25.01 5.33 -12.53
CA GLY A 582 25.26 5.95 -13.83
C GLY A 582 25.12 5.01 -15.04
N SER A 583 24.63 3.80 -14.85
CA SER A 583 24.23 2.93 -15.97
C SER A 583 23.11 3.60 -16.78
N SER A 584 23.21 3.52 -18.11
CA SER A 584 22.12 3.97 -18.97
C SER A 584 20.92 3.03 -18.85
N LEU A 585 19.71 3.56 -19.12
CA LEU A 585 18.48 2.79 -19.07
C LEU A 585 18.55 1.55 -19.98
N THR A 586 19.13 1.67 -21.17
CA THR A 586 19.35 0.57 -22.11
C THR A 586 20.25 -0.53 -21.52
N THR A 587 21.27 -0.16 -20.75
CA THR A 587 22.17 -1.11 -20.08
C THR A 587 21.44 -1.83 -18.97
N THR A 588 20.66 -1.11 -18.16
CA THR A 588 19.82 -1.68 -17.10
C THR A 588 18.78 -2.61 -17.68
N ASP A 589 18.12 -2.23 -18.77
CA ASP A 589 17.12 -3.05 -19.45
C ASP A 589 17.71 -4.37 -19.97
N LYS A 590 18.88 -4.35 -20.60
CA LYS A 590 19.58 -5.58 -21.03
C LYS A 590 19.93 -6.53 -19.88
N VAL A 591 20.29 -5.97 -18.71
CA VAL A 591 20.53 -6.76 -17.50
C VAL A 591 19.22 -7.39 -17.01
N MET A 592 18.15 -6.61 -17.02
CA MET A 592 16.84 -7.08 -16.59
C MET A 592 16.26 -8.14 -17.53
N GLU A 593 16.46 -8.03 -18.85
CA GLU A 593 16.09 -9.10 -19.79
C GLU A 593 16.80 -10.44 -19.48
N ARG A 594 18.08 -10.37 -19.09
CA ARG A 594 18.81 -11.59 -18.68
C ARG A 594 18.23 -12.20 -17.40
N ILE A 595 17.82 -11.36 -16.45
CA ILE A 595 17.19 -11.81 -15.22
C ILE A 595 15.80 -12.38 -15.53
N GLU A 596 14.99 -11.67 -16.28
CA GLU A 596 13.64 -12.07 -16.68
C GLU A 596 13.65 -13.47 -17.35
N LYS A 597 14.51 -13.69 -18.34
CA LYS A 597 14.64 -14.98 -19.04
C LYS A 597 14.94 -16.16 -18.10
N ARG A 598 15.69 -15.93 -17.01
CA ARG A 598 15.99 -16.98 -16.01
C ARG A 598 14.84 -17.22 -15.05
N LEU A 599 14.11 -16.13 -14.71
CA LEU A 599 13.01 -16.21 -13.75
C LEU A 599 11.75 -16.83 -14.36
N ILE A 600 11.46 -16.58 -15.63
CA ILE A 600 10.32 -17.21 -16.36
C ILE A 600 10.38 -18.75 -16.28
N GLU A 601 11.57 -19.36 -16.14
CA GLU A 601 11.73 -20.80 -15.99
C GLU A 601 11.34 -21.37 -14.61
N ILE A 602 10.97 -20.51 -13.62
CA ILE A 602 10.54 -20.96 -12.30
C ILE A 602 9.11 -21.51 -12.40
N PRO A 603 8.87 -22.80 -12.09
CA PRO A 603 7.59 -23.45 -12.38
C PRO A 603 6.41 -22.92 -11.54
N GLN A 604 6.69 -22.28 -10.39
CA GLN A 604 5.71 -21.67 -9.50
C GLN A 604 5.19 -20.32 -10.02
N LEU A 605 5.88 -19.70 -10.99
CA LEU A 605 5.47 -18.41 -11.56
C LEU A 605 4.37 -18.61 -12.62
N LYS A 606 3.46 -17.67 -12.65
CA LYS A 606 2.43 -17.54 -13.69
C LYS A 606 2.84 -16.50 -14.74
N HIS A 607 3.30 -15.33 -14.27
CA HIS A 607 3.71 -14.20 -15.09
C HIS A 607 4.91 -13.48 -14.49
N VAL A 608 5.73 -12.91 -15.34
CA VAL A 608 6.88 -12.05 -14.98
C VAL A 608 6.73 -10.72 -15.70
N GLN A 609 6.61 -9.64 -14.98
CA GLN A 609 6.57 -8.29 -15.51
C GLN A 609 7.87 -7.56 -15.21
N LYS A 610 8.44 -6.91 -16.22
CA LYS A 610 9.68 -6.12 -16.15
C LYS A 610 9.36 -4.63 -16.27
N VAL A 611 10.01 -3.80 -15.43
CA VAL A 611 10.01 -2.34 -15.54
C VAL A 611 11.43 -1.84 -15.29
N ALA A 612 12.15 -1.44 -16.32
CA ALA A 612 13.42 -0.72 -16.20
C ALA A 612 13.17 0.77 -16.03
N GLY A 613 14.02 1.44 -15.25
CA GLY A 613 13.89 2.89 -14.93
C GLY A 613 13.14 3.19 -13.64
N TYR A 614 12.67 2.15 -12.93
CA TYR A 614 11.99 2.31 -11.65
C TYR A 614 12.35 1.18 -10.69
N GLY A 615 12.78 1.55 -9.49
CA GLY A 615 12.95 0.63 -8.37
C GLY A 615 11.91 0.92 -7.29
N LEU A 616 11.29 -0.12 -6.73
CA LEU A 616 10.25 0.03 -5.70
C LEU A 616 10.76 0.79 -4.46
N LEU A 617 12.04 0.58 -4.12
CA LEU A 617 12.69 1.17 -2.95
C LEU A 617 13.47 2.46 -3.28
N ALA A 618 14.01 2.55 -4.50
CA ALA A 618 14.86 3.64 -4.93
C ALA A 618 14.11 4.76 -5.67
N GLY A 619 12.90 4.46 -6.17
CA GLY A 619 12.14 5.37 -7.01
C GLY A 619 12.62 5.36 -8.47
N GLN A 620 12.41 6.47 -9.17
CA GLN A 620 12.77 6.63 -10.58
C GLN A 620 14.27 6.87 -10.75
N GLY A 621 14.91 6.13 -11.67
CA GLY A 621 16.31 6.32 -12.02
C GLY A 621 16.77 5.31 -13.07
N SER A 622 17.74 5.70 -13.91
CA SER A 622 18.20 4.89 -15.05
C SER A 622 18.95 3.62 -14.63
N SER A 623 19.53 3.62 -13.44
CA SER A 623 20.26 2.46 -12.87
C SER A 623 19.39 1.51 -12.08
N PHE A 624 18.07 1.75 -12.00
CA PHE A 624 17.12 0.94 -11.25
C PHE A 624 16.15 0.20 -12.16
N GLY A 625 15.72 -0.96 -11.68
CA GLY A 625 14.68 -1.74 -12.32
C GLY A 625 13.90 -2.58 -11.29
N MET A 626 12.72 -3.00 -11.68
CA MET A 626 11.84 -3.84 -10.87
C MET A 626 11.24 -4.94 -11.74
N LEU A 627 11.24 -6.18 -11.20
CA LEU A 627 10.39 -7.23 -11.75
C LEU A 627 9.28 -7.55 -10.75
N ILE A 628 8.11 -7.82 -11.27
CA ILE A 628 6.93 -8.24 -10.52
C ILE A 628 6.64 -9.66 -10.94
N LEU A 629 6.77 -10.59 -9.98
CA LEU A 629 6.56 -12.00 -10.20
C LEU A 629 5.19 -12.38 -9.65
N LYS A 630 4.25 -12.76 -10.51
CA LYS A 630 2.96 -13.31 -10.08
C LYS A 630 3.09 -14.81 -9.96
N LEU A 631 2.83 -15.36 -8.77
CA LEU A 631 2.80 -16.77 -8.53
C LEU A 631 1.48 -17.38 -9.01
N LYS A 632 1.49 -18.71 -9.25
CA LYS A 632 0.27 -19.48 -9.46
C LYS A 632 -0.65 -19.43 -8.23
N PRO A 633 -1.95 -19.66 -8.37
CA PRO A 633 -2.86 -19.77 -7.24
C PRO A 633 -2.39 -20.77 -6.18
N TRP A 634 -2.77 -20.56 -4.92
CA TRP A 634 -2.30 -21.38 -3.77
C TRP A 634 -2.70 -22.86 -3.88
N ASP A 635 -3.83 -23.18 -4.51
CA ASP A 635 -4.30 -24.55 -4.79
C ASP A 635 -3.44 -25.29 -5.82
N GLU A 636 -2.76 -24.58 -6.70
CA GLU A 636 -1.79 -25.14 -7.68
C GLU A 636 -0.37 -25.30 -7.12
N ARG A 637 -0.09 -24.78 -5.90
CA ARG A 637 1.22 -24.84 -5.24
C ARG A 637 1.10 -25.17 -3.75
N PRO A 638 0.57 -26.38 -3.40
CA PRO A 638 0.28 -26.75 -2.03
C PRO A 638 1.51 -27.20 -1.21
N GLY A 639 2.67 -27.32 -1.80
CA GLY A 639 3.90 -27.81 -1.16
C GLY A 639 4.60 -26.73 -0.32
N ASP A 640 5.27 -27.12 0.75
CA ASP A 640 6.10 -26.22 1.55
C ASP A 640 7.25 -25.61 0.73
N GLU A 641 7.70 -26.31 -0.33
CA GLU A 641 8.72 -25.84 -1.28
C GLU A 641 8.16 -24.83 -2.30
N ASP A 642 6.85 -24.69 -2.38
CA ASP A 642 6.17 -23.83 -3.35
C ASP A 642 5.74 -22.47 -2.73
N ASN A 643 6.06 -22.23 -1.46
CA ASN A 643 5.73 -20.99 -0.78
C ASN A 643 6.59 -19.81 -1.29
N VAL A 644 6.15 -18.59 -1.00
CA VAL A 644 6.81 -17.36 -1.47
C VAL A 644 8.27 -17.27 -1.03
N GLN A 645 8.63 -17.74 0.17
CA GLN A 645 10.01 -17.68 0.67
C GLN A 645 10.93 -18.64 -0.08
N SER A 646 10.45 -19.84 -0.40
CA SER A 646 11.18 -20.80 -1.24
C SER A 646 11.40 -20.26 -2.65
N VAL A 647 10.40 -19.60 -3.23
CA VAL A 647 10.54 -18.96 -4.56
C VAL A 647 11.53 -17.79 -4.50
N ILE A 648 11.53 -16.96 -3.44
CA ILE A 648 12.55 -15.92 -3.24
C ILE A 648 13.95 -16.55 -3.18
N GLY A 649 14.10 -17.68 -2.48
CA GLY A 649 15.35 -18.45 -2.48
C GLY A 649 15.79 -18.90 -3.88
N GLN A 650 14.84 -19.35 -4.73
CA GLN A 650 15.13 -19.71 -6.13
C GLN A 650 15.52 -18.48 -6.97
N VAL A 651 14.89 -17.30 -6.74
CA VAL A 651 15.28 -16.05 -7.40
C VAL A 651 16.74 -15.74 -7.10
N TYR A 652 17.16 -15.77 -5.84
CA TYR A 652 18.56 -15.54 -5.47
C TYR A 652 19.50 -16.58 -6.06
N ALA A 653 19.14 -17.87 -6.05
CA ALA A 653 19.97 -18.93 -6.61
C ALA A 653 20.19 -18.76 -8.12
N ARG A 654 19.13 -18.37 -8.89
CA ARG A 654 19.22 -18.19 -10.35
C ARG A 654 19.90 -16.89 -10.76
N THR A 655 20.01 -15.91 -9.86
CA THR A 655 20.65 -14.61 -10.13
C THR A 655 22.02 -14.44 -9.49
N ALA A 656 22.49 -15.40 -8.71
CA ALA A 656 23.75 -15.34 -7.95
C ALA A 656 25.02 -15.09 -8.78
N ASP A 657 25.04 -15.50 -10.05
CA ASP A 657 26.15 -15.31 -10.98
C ASP A 657 26.10 -13.97 -11.74
N ILE A 658 25.01 -13.21 -11.63
CA ILE A 658 24.87 -11.87 -12.23
C ILE A 658 25.58 -10.86 -11.33
N LYS A 659 26.80 -10.47 -11.74
CA LYS A 659 27.66 -9.57 -10.94
C LYS A 659 27.52 -8.09 -11.32
N ASP A 660 26.88 -7.79 -12.42
CA ASP A 660 26.66 -6.45 -12.97
C ASP A 660 25.40 -5.77 -12.39
N ALA A 661 24.67 -6.48 -11.54
CA ALA A 661 23.55 -5.90 -10.80
C ALA A 661 23.45 -6.49 -9.38
N SER A 662 22.88 -5.72 -8.47
CA SER A 662 22.39 -6.17 -7.17
C SER A 662 20.91 -6.52 -7.30
N VAL A 663 20.53 -7.73 -6.91
CA VAL A 663 19.16 -8.24 -6.97
C VAL A 663 18.65 -8.40 -5.56
N PHE A 664 17.49 -7.82 -5.26
CA PHE A 664 16.84 -7.87 -3.96
C PHE A 664 15.36 -8.20 -4.10
N ALA A 665 14.92 -9.34 -3.61
CA ALA A 665 13.56 -9.85 -3.70
C ALA A 665 12.82 -9.72 -2.36
N ILE A 666 11.60 -9.19 -2.39
CA ILE A 666 10.73 -8.99 -1.22
C ILE A 666 9.27 -9.36 -1.53
N SER A 667 8.56 -9.78 -0.49
CA SER A 667 7.08 -9.84 -0.53
C SER A 667 6.47 -8.46 -0.25
N PRO A 668 5.27 -8.18 -0.78
CA PRO A 668 4.51 -6.97 -0.41
C PRO A 668 4.26 -6.88 1.09
N GLY A 669 4.16 -5.66 1.61
CA GLY A 669 3.78 -5.42 3.01
C GLY A 669 2.35 -5.88 3.31
N MET A 670 2.13 -6.45 4.51
CA MET A 670 0.82 -7.01 4.90
C MET A 670 -0.24 -5.96 5.20
N ILE A 671 0.16 -4.75 5.62
CA ILE A 671 -0.77 -3.70 6.04
C ILE A 671 -0.82 -2.61 4.97
N PRO A 672 -1.96 -2.44 4.28
CA PRO A 672 -2.13 -1.39 3.29
C PRO A 672 -1.93 0.02 3.88
N GLY A 673 -1.30 0.92 3.13
CA GLY A 673 -1.10 2.33 3.49
C GLY A 673 0.15 2.64 4.31
N TYR A 674 0.93 1.62 4.72
CA TYR A 674 2.16 1.81 5.52
C TYR A 674 3.47 1.45 4.78
N GLY A 675 3.49 1.55 3.48
CA GLY A 675 4.67 1.23 2.68
C GLY A 675 4.54 -0.10 1.94
N MET A 676 5.62 -0.51 1.27
CA MET A 676 5.58 -1.64 0.33
C MET A 676 6.34 -2.89 0.82
N GLY A 677 6.89 -2.87 2.04
CA GLY A 677 7.64 -4.00 2.59
C GLY A 677 7.51 -4.11 4.11
N ASN A 678 8.00 -5.22 4.66
CA ASN A 678 7.92 -5.54 6.10
C ASN A 678 9.19 -5.16 6.88
N ALA A 679 10.12 -4.40 6.27
CA ALA A 679 11.29 -3.88 6.93
C ALA A 679 10.97 -2.67 7.83
N LEU A 680 11.74 -2.47 8.89
CA LEU A 680 11.73 -1.23 9.65
C LEU A 680 12.19 -0.09 8.76
N GLU A 681 11.37 0.95 8.63
CA GLU A 681 11.67 2.13 7.83
C GLU A 681 12.25 3.24 8.70
N LEU A 682 13.46 3.66 8.38
CA LEU A 682 14.23 4.68 9.05
C LEU A 682 14.63 5.77 8.08
N HIS A 683 14.54 7.01 8.49
CA HIS A 683 15.02 8.16 7.74
C HIS A 683 16.16 8.79 8.52
N MET A 684 17.41 8.49 8.10
CA MET A 684 18.59 9.19 8.62
C MET A 684 18.50 10.65 8.22
N GLN A 685 18.84 11.56 9.12
CA GLN A 685 18.70 13.01 8.92
C GLN A 685 20.03 13.74 9.14
N ASP A 686 20.41 14.58 8.18
CA ASP A 686 21.43 15.60 8.39
C ASP A 686 20.78 16.91 8.88
N LYS A 687 21.02 17.24 10.16
CA LYS A 687 20.46 18.44 10.81
C LYS A 687 21.41 19.66 10.71
N MET A 688 22.60 19.48 10.17
CA MET A 688 23.61 20.53 10.03
C MET A 688 23.66 21.12 8.61
N GLY A 689 23.12 20.42 7.60
CA GLY A 689 23.22 20.80 6.19
C GLY A 689 24.64 20.66 5.66
N GLY A 690 25.37 19.64 6.10
CA GLY A 690 26.74 19.36 5.71
C GLY A 690 26.90 18.75 4.32
N ASP A 691 28.12 18.22 4.05
CA ASP A 691 28.39 17.55 2.77
C ASP A 691 27.66 16.19 2.68
N MET A 692 27.04 15.92 1.54
CA MET A 692 26.30 14.70 1.30
C MET A 692 27.19 13.44 1.33
N ASN A 693 28.47 13.55 0.95
CA ASN A 693 29.43 12.44 1.03
C ASN A 693 29.75 12.06 2.49
N GLU A 694 29.90 13.06 3.36
CA GLU A 694 30.11 12.85 4.79
C GLU A 694 28.87 12.21 5.42
N PHE A 695 27.67 12.69 5.05
CA PHE A 695 26.41 12.11 5.50
C PHE A 695 26.23 10.66 5.03
N PHE A 696 26.54 10.37 3.79
CA PHE A 696 26.55 9.01 3.25
C PHE A 696 27.52 8.11 3.99
N THR A 697 28.76 8.57 4.22
CA THR A 697 29.78 7.81 4.95
C THR A 697 29.31 7.49 6.38
N THR A 698 28.73 8.47 7.06
CA THR A 698 28.17 8.28 8.41
C THR A 698 27.01 7.26 8.39
N THR A 699 26.14 7.33 7.39
CA THR A 699 25.04 6.37 7.23
C THR A 699 25.59 4.96 6.96
N GLN A 700 26.61 4.80 6.13
CA GLN A 700 27.24 3.48 5.88
C GLN A 700 27.89 2.90 7.12
N GLN A 701 28.53 3.73 7.96
CA GLN A 701 29.09 3.30 9.25
C GLN A 701 27.98 2.82 10.20
N TYR A 702 26.85 3.55 10.24
CA TYR A 702 25.69 3.17 11.03
C TYR A 702 25.07 1.84 10.53
N LEU A 703 24.91 1.68 9.20
CA LEU A 703 24.47 0.42 8.60
C LEU A 703 25.40 -0.75 8.94
N GLY A 704 26.72 -0.51 8.88
CA GLY A 704 27.71 -1.50 9.29
C GLY A 704 27.58 -1.94 10.76
N ALA A 705 27.29 -0.98 11.65
CA ALA A 705 27.05 -1.26 13.07
C ALA A 705 25.72 -2.00 13.30
N LEU A 706 24.64 -1.66 12.55
CA LEU A 706 23.37 -2.38 12.61
C LEU A 706 23.49 -3.82 12.13
N ASN A 707 24.22 -4.07 11.04
CA ASN A 707 24.44 -5.41 10.50
C ASN A 707 25.28 -6.33 11.41
N GLN A 708 25.91 -5.79 12.45
CA GLN A 708 26.60 -6.58 13.48
C GLN A 708 25.69 -6.98 14.65
N ARG A 709 24.47 -6.45 14.70
CA ARG A 709 23.51 -6.75 15.76
C ARG A 709 22.81 -8.08 15.49
N PRO A 710 22.69 -8.96 16.49
CA PRO A 710 21.99 -10.24 16.33
C PRO A 710 20.48 -10.09 16.06
N GLU A 711 19.90 -8.95 16.44
CA GLU A 711 18.48 -8.65 16.24
C GLU A 711 18.13 -8.26 14.79
N ILE A 712 19.14 -7.93 13.97
CA ILE A 712 19.00 -7.46 12.60
C ILE A 712 19.59 -8.51 11.64
N SER A 713 18.76 -9.01 10.72
CA SER A 713 19.24 -9.91 9.67
C SER A 713 19.98 -9.16 8.58
N MET A 714 19.45 -8.00 8.20
CA MET A 714 20.04 -7.13 7.18
C MET A 714 19.55 -5.69 7.34
N ALA A 715 20.48 -4.75 7.36
CA ALA A 715 20.19 -3.33 7.23
C ALA A 715 20.83 -2.79 5.95
N TYR A 716 20.07 -2.07 5.12
CA TYR A 716 20.52 -1.60 3.83
C TYR A 716 19.89 -0.24 3.46
N SER A 717 20.54 0.42 2.50
CA SER A 717 20.02 1.61 1.83
C SER A 717 20.29 1.51 0.33
N THR A 718 19.40 1.98 -0.47
CA THR A 718 19.57 2.07 -1.95
C THR A 718 20.24 3.38 -2.38
N PHE A 719 20.49 4.28 -1.43
CA PHE A 719 21.13 5.56 -1.69
C PHE A 719 22.62 5.39 -2.01
N ASP A 720 23.09 6.05 -3.08
CA ASP A 720 24.49 6.03 -3.51
C ASP A 720 24.90 7.43 -4.02
N VAL A 721 26.10 7.84 -3.65
CA VAL A 721 26.71 9.14 -4.07
C VAL A 721 27.70 8.99 -5.23
N ARG A 722 27.86 7.79 -5.79
CA ARG A 722 28.83 7.50 -6.86
C ARG A 722 28.27 7.70 -8.26
N TYR A 723 27.09 8.29 -8.38
CA TYR A 723 26.52 8.62 -9.70
C TYR A 723 27.41 9.65 -10.40
N PRO A 724 27.94 9.36 -11.61
CA PRO A 724 28.82 10.26 -12.31
C PRO A 724 28.05 11.49 -12.82
N GLN A 725 28.61 12.65 -12.60
CA GLN A 725 28.03 13.95 -12.98
C GLN A 725 29.09 14.85 -13.57
N TRP A 726 28.66 15.85 -14.34
CA TRP A 726 29.50 16.96 -14.79
C TRP A 726 29.01 18.24 -14.13
N THR A 727 29.90 18.90 -13.40
CA THR A 727 29.64 20.25 -12.90
C THR A 727 29.95 21.23 -14.01
N VAL A 728 28.96 22.08 -14.35
CA VAL A 728 29.04 23.08 -15.43
C VAL A 728 29.37 24.41 -14.80
N GLU A 729 30.51 24.98 -15.20
CA GLU A 729 30.91 26.34 -14.84
C GLU A 729 30.92 27.23 -16.08
N VAL A 730 30.19 28.35 -16.03
CA VAL A 730 30.15 29.33 -17.13
C VAL A 730 31.13 30.47 -16.86
N ASP A 731 32.06 30.69 -17.78
CA ASP A 731 33.00 31.81 -17.71
C ASP A 731 32.31 33.14 -18.06
N ALA A 732 31.80 33.80 -17.02
CA ALA A 732 31.09 35.08 -17.17
C ALA A 732 31.97 36.18 -17.84
N ALA A 733 33.30 36.14 -17.67
CA ALA A 733 34.19 37.11 -18.29
C ALA A 733 34.34 36.89 -19.81
N LYS A 734 34.40 35.62 -20.24
CA LYS A 734 34.37 35.28 -21.67
C LYS A 734 33.03 35.65 -22.29
N CYS A 735 31.92 35.33 -21.61
CA CYS A 735 30.56 35.68 -22.06
C CYS A 735 30.46 37.21 -22.29
N LYS A 736 30.86 38.03 -21.32
CA LYS A 736 30.79 39.48 -21.43
C LYS A 736 31.67 40.03 -22.56
N ARG A 737 32.84 39.45 -22.79
CA ARG A 737 33.71 39.83 -23.93
C ARG A 737 33.09 39.48 -25.28
N ALA A 738 32.36 38.38 -25.38
CA ALA A 738 31.62 37.97 -26.57
C ALA A 738 30.27 38.71 -26.73
N GLY A 739 29.89 39.56 -25.76
CA GLY A 739 28.65 40.33 -25.76
C GLY A 739 27.41 39.48 -25.46
N ILE A 740 27.57 38.31 -24.81
CA ILE A 740 26.48 37.44 -24.40
C ILE A 740 26.35 37.37 -22.87
N THR A 741 25.23 36.88 -22.39
CA THR A 741 25.02 36.68 -20.97
C THR A 741 25.30 35.22 -20.59
N PRO A 742 25.74 34.90 -19.35
CA PRO A 742 25.78 33.53 -18.85
C PRO A 742 24.44 32.81 -18.98
N ASP A 743 23.34 33.52 -18.80
CA ASP A 743 21.98 33.00 -18.95
C ASP A 743 21.72 32.51 -20.39
N ALA A 744 22.14 33.25 -21.42
CA ALA A 744 22.01 32.83 -22.81
C ALA A 744 22.78 31.52 -23.11
N VAL A 745 23.96 31.34 -22.48
CA VAL A 745 24.75 30.11 -22.58
C VAL A 745 24.00 28.94 -21.91
N LEU A 746 23.51 29.15 -20.69
CA LEU A 746 22.76 28.13 -19.94
C LEU A 746 21.43 27.77 -20.61
N SER A 747 20.68 28.76 -21.12
CA SER A 747 19.42 28.51 -21.86
C SER A 747 19.68 27.74 -23.16
N THR A 748 20.76 28.01 -23.86
CA THR A 748 21.17 27.26 -25.05
C THR A 748 21.56 25.81 -24.68
N LEU A 749 22.31 25.63 -23.59
CA LEU A 749 22.68 24.31 -23.06
C LEU A 749 21.44 23.52 -22.68
N SER A 750 20.52 24.12 -21.91
CA SER A 750 19.23 23.51 -21.52
C SER A 750 18.40 23.11 -22.74
N GLY A 751 18.32 23.96 -23.75
CA GLY A 751 17.57 23.66 -24.98
C GLY A 751 18.10 22.45 -25.74
N TYR A 752 19.43 22.31 -25.83
CA TYR A 752 20.02 21.15 -26.51
C TYR A 752 20.03 19.87 -25.67
N TYR A 753 20.41 19.94 -24.39
CA TYR A 753 20.68 18.75 -23.59
C TYR A 753 19.55 18.42 -22.60
N GLY A 754 18.90 19.41 -22.01
CA GLY A 754 17.87 19.22 -20.99
C GLY A 754 16.53 18.73 -21.53
N GLY A 755 16.21 19.14 -22.74
CA GLY A 755 14.86 18.99 -23.30
C GLY A 755 13.88 20.01 -22.75
N GLN A 756 13.20 20.75 -23.63
CA GLN A 756 12.24 21.78 -23.23
C GLN A 756 10.84 21.48 -23.73
N TYR A 757 9.88 21.67 -22.84
CA TYR A 757 8.47 21.73 -23.19
C TYR A 757 8.14 23.13 -23.70
N VAL A 758 7.75 23.23 -24.99
CA VAL A 758 7.63 24.53 -25.66
C VAL A 758 6.22 24.86 -26.14
N SER A 759 5.42 23.87 -26.46
CA SER A 759 4.07 24.07 -26.98
C SER A 759 3.20 22.81 -26.78
N ASN A 760 1.96 22.87 -27.27
CA ASN A 760 1.01 21.75 -27.24
C ASN A 760 0.42 21.44 -28.60
N PHE A 761 0.00 20.20 -28.80
CA PHE A 761 -0.85 19.81 -29.93
C PHE A 761 -2.03 18.97 -29.47
N ASN A 762 -3.10 18.97 -30.25
CA ASN A 762 -4.32 18.24 -29.92
C ASN A 762 -4.43 17.01 -30.80
N ARG A 763 -4.52 15.82 -30.16
CA ARG A 763 -4.77 14.55 -30.88
C ARG A 763 -5.53 13.59 -29.97
N PHE A 764 -6.38 12.75 -30.55
CA PHE A 764 -7.20 11.75 -29.79
C PHE A 764 -7.98 12.38 -28.62
N SER A 765 -8.54 13.57 -28.81
CA SER A 765 -9.28 14.36 -27.78
C SER A 765 -8.44 14.69 -26.54
N LYS A 766 -7.12 14.66 -26.64
CA LYS A 766 -6.18 15.04 -25.60
C LYS A 766 -5.23 16.13 -26.06
N VAL A 767 -4.65 16.82 -25.08
CA VAL A 767 -3.59 17.80 -25.30
C VAL A 767 -2.27 17.13 -24.98
N TYR A 768 -1.37 17.07 -25.96
CA TYR A 768 -0.03 16.51 -25.83
C TYR A 768 1.02 17.59 -25.93
N ARG A 769 2.20 17.32 -25.37
CA ARG A 769 3.33 18.25 -25.33
C ARG A 769 4.12 18.23 -26.62
N VAL A 770 4.66 19.39 -26.99
CA VAL A 770 5.72 19.54 -28.01
C VAL A 770 7.04 19.76 -27.26
N MET A 771 7.98 18.86 -27.47
CA MET A 771 9.28 18.86 -26.81
C MET A 771 10.39 19.08 -27.82
N ILE A 772 11.31 19.99 -27.51
CA ILE A 772 12.54 20.18 -28.30
C ILE A 772 13.74 19.63 -27.54
N GLN A 773 14.70 19.07 -28.26
CA GLN A 773 15.98 18.61 -27.73
C GLN A 773 16.93 18.34 -28.88
N ALA A 774 18.26 18.34 -28.66
CA ALA A 774 19.18 17.87 -29.68
C ALA A 774 18.97 16.37 -29.97
N ASP A 775 19.18 15.99 -31.22
CA ASP A 775 19.15 14.57 -31.59
C ASP A 775 20.17 13.78 -30.73
N PRO A 776 19.85 12.56 -30.32
CA PRO A 776 20.72 11.72 -29.47
C PRO A 776 22.16 11.62 -29.96
N VAL A 777 22.39 11.62 -31.26
CA VAL A 777 23.74 11.55 -31.86
C VAL A 777 24.62 12.75 -31.47
N PHE A 778 24.01 13.92 -31.18
CA PHE A 778 24.71 15.15 -30.81
C PHE A 778 24.86 15.36 -29.31
N ARG A 779 24.59 14.36 -28.49
CA ARG A 779 24.66 14.44 -27.01
C ARG A 779 25.13 13.13 -26.36
N LEU A 780 26.11 12.47 -27.01
CA LEU A 780 26.65 11.20 -26.55
C LEU A 780 27.64 11.36 -25.39
N ASP A 781 28.45 12.40 -25.43
CA ASP A 781 29.53 12.66 -24.48
C ASP A 781 29.86 14.17 -24.36
N GLU A 782 30.86 14.52 -23.54
CA GLU A 782 31.30 15.89 -23.31
C GLU A 782 31.80 16.58 -24.57
N THR A 783 32.32 15.85 -25.56
CA THR A 783 32.84 16.43 -26.82
C THR A 783 31.69 16.96 -27.70
N SER A 784 30.48 16.57 -27.41
CA SER A 784 29.27 17.06 -28.09
C SER A 784 29.07 18.58 -27.91
N LEU A 785 29.66 19.19 -26.85
CA LEU A 785 29.64 20.66 -26.64
C LEU A 785 30.37 21.43 -27.74
N ASP A 786 31.29 20.82 -28.46
CA ASP A 786 31.98 21.44 -29.58
C ASP A 786 31.06 21.64 -30.80
N ASN A 787 30.00 20.79 -30.86
CA ASN A 787 29.00 20.82 -31.91
C ASN A 787 27.70 21.55 -31.51
N ALA A 788 27.61 22.06 -30.28
CA ALA A 788 26.51 22.90 -29.81
C ALA A 788 26.94 24.37 -29.77
N PHE A 789 26.16 25.25 -30.38
CA PHE A 789 26.56 26.62 -30.62
C PHE A 789 25.65 27.64 -29.95
N VAL A 790 26.25 28.75 -29.49
CA VAL A 790 25.55 29.93 -29.00
C VAL A 790 25.81 31.11 -29.97
N ARG A 791 24.82 31.97 -30.14
CA ARG A 791 24.94 33.14 -31.02
C ARG A 791 25.49 34.34 -30.23
N MET A 792 26.61 34.87 -30.71
CA MET A 792 27.25 36.07 -30.15
C MET A 792 26.49 37.35 -30.57
N SER A 793 26.78 38.48 -29.90
CA SER A 793 26.17 39.79 -30.20
C SER A 793 26.43 40.32 -31.61
N ASN A 794 27.54 39.90 -32.23
CA ASN A 794 27.90 40.24 -33.64
C ASN A 794 27.14 39.34 -34.65
N GLY A 795 26.29 38.42 -34.20
CA GLY A 795 25.56 37.48 -35.04
C GLY A 795 26.36 36.25 -35.51
N GLU A 796 27.61 36.08 -35.04
CA GLU A 796 28.41 34.88 -35.31
C GLU A 796 28.12 33.78 -34.30
N MET A 797 28.33 32.52 -34.70
CA MET A 797 28.14 31.34 -33.86
C MET A 797 29.45 30.93 -33.21
N ALA A 798 29.44 30.62 -31.93
CA ALA A 798 30.58 30.08 -31.21
C ALA A 798 30.18 28.79 -30.47
N PRO A 799 31.02 27.75 -30.44
CA PRO A 799 30.71 26.54 -29.69
C PRO A 799 30.62 26.83 -28.21
N LEU A 800 29.71 26.11 -27.54
CA LEU A 800 29.47 26.24 -26.11
C LEU A 800 30.73 25.92 -25.28
N SER A 801 31.57 25.00 -25.76
CA SER A 801 32.82 24.61 -25.10
C SER A 801 33.78 25.79 -24.85
N GLN A 802 33.64 26.91 -25.60
CA GLN A 802 34.45 28.13 -25.35
C GLN A 802 34.04 28.86 -24.06
N PHE A 803 32.78 28.77 -23.67
CA PHE A 803 32.19 29.52 -22.54
C PHE A 803 31.97 28.66 -21.29
N VAL A 804 31.99 27.33 -21.45
CA VAL A 804 31.65 26.35 -20.40
C VAL A 804 32.87 25.51 -20.09
N THR A 805 33.13 25.30 -18.80
CA THR A 805 34.10 24.32 -18.31
C THR A 805 33.36 23.20 -17.63
N LEU A 806 33.66 21.97 -18.04
CA LEU A 806 33.11 20.76 -17.41
C LEU A 806 34.11 20.17 -16.42
N THR A 807 33.69 19.99 -15.17
CA THR A 807 34.48 19.29 -14.17
C THR A 807 33.76 18.01 -13.75
N ARG A 808 34.43 16.88 -13.88
CA ARG A 808 33.85 15.59 -13.47
C ARG A 808 33.65 15.55 -11.98
N SER A 809 32.44 15.24 -11.56
CA SER A 809 32.03 15.11 -10.16
C SER A 809 31.20 13.84 -9.95
N TYR A 810 30.92 13.53 -8.71
CA TYR A 810 30.04 12.43 -8.33
C TYR A 810 28.98 12.97 -7.38
N GLY A 811 27.78 12.44 -7.46
CA GLY A 811 26.67 12.85 -6.62
C GLY A 811 25.66 11.73 -6.45
N ALA A 812 24.47 12.08 -6.01
CA ALA A 812 23.38 11.12 -5.88
C ALA A 812 22.49 11.12 -7.14
N GLU A 813 21.95 9.96 -7.52
CA GLU A 813 20.95 9.84 -8.59
C GLU A 813 19.60 10.39 -8.15
N SER A 814 19.25 10.21 -6.87
CA SER A 814 18.06 10.76 -6.23
C SER A 814 18.41 11.33 -4.86
N LEU A 815 17.73 12.40 -4.47
CA LEU A 815 17.83 13.03 -3.16
C LEU A 815 16.49 12.98 -2.45
N SER A 816 16.50 12.59 -1.19
CA SER A 816 15.30 12.58 -0.35
C SER A 816 15.44 13.53 0.84
N ARG A 817 14.28 13.99 1.33
CA ARG A 817 14.17 14.81 2.55
C ARG A 817 13.06 14.25 3.43
N PHE A 818 13.25 14.42 4.71
CA PHE A 818 12.25 14.08 5.72
C PHE A 818 12.07 15.27 6.67
N ASN A 819 10.87 15.79 6.75
CA ASN A 819 10.55 17.00 7.52
C ASN A 819 11.54 18.14 7.27
N MET A 820 11.81 18.46 5.99
CA MET A 820 12.70 19.53 5.52
C MET A 820 14.21 19.29 5.74
N TYR A 821 14.62 18.18 6.37
CA TYR A 821 16.02 17.79 6.50
C TYR A 821 16.43 16.87 5.36
N ASN A 822 17.67 16.98 4.90
CA ASN A 822 18.24 15.98 3.99
C ASN A 822 18.19 14.62 4.67
N SER A 823 17.72 13.60 3.97
CA SER A 823 17.58 12.29 4.55
C SER A 823 18.06 11.18 3.64
N ILE A 824 18.51 10.08 4.26
CA ILE A 824 18.81 8.81 3.58
C ILE A 824 17.88 7.76 4.17
N ALA A 825 17.08 7.14 3.31
CA ALA A 825 16.21 6.04 3.71
C ALA A 825 17.06 4.78 4.00
N VAL A 826 16.82 4.18 5.15
CA VAL A 826 17.43 2.95 5.63
C VAL A 826 16.33 1.97 5.96
N ASN A 827 16.45 0.75 5.47
CA ASN A 827 15.57 -0.35 5.78
C ASN A 827 16.33 -1.39 6.62
N ALA A 828 15.73 -1.83 7.72
CA ALA A 828 16.32 -2.86 8.58
C ALA A 828 15.33 -4.01 8.77
N MET A 829 15.75 -5.23 8.44
CA MET A 829 14.95 -6.44 8.60
C MET A 829 15.28 -7.11 9.92
N PRO A 830 14.27 -7.44 10.75
CA PRO A 830 14.48 -8.23 11.95
C PRO A 830 15.09 -9.61 11.60
N ALA A 831 16.00 -10.10 12.43
CA ALA A 831 16.55 -11.45 12.29
C ALA A 831 15.52 -12.51 12.73
N ASP A 832 15.66 -13.72 12.19
CA ASP A 832 14.87 -14.85 12.62
C ASP A 832 15.00 -15.06 14.13
N GLY A 833 13.88 -15.06 14.82
CA GLY A 833 13.87 -15.19 16.27
C GLY A 833 13.64 -13.90 17.05
N TYR A 834 13.78 -12.75 16.41
CA TYR A 834 13.58 -11.45 17.02
C TYR A 834 12.30 -10.77 16.53
N SER A 835 11.73 -9.89 17.35
CA SER A 835 10.54 -9.10 16.99
C SER A 835 10.91 -7.75 16.39
N THR A 836 9.93 -7.10 15.74
CA THR A 836 10.08 -5.69 15.29
C THR A 836 10.43 -4.76 16.46
N GLY A 837 9.87 -5.02 17.64
CA GLY A 837 10.19 -4.28 18.88
C GLY A 837 11.65 -4.44 19.33
N ASP A 838 12.22 -5.64 19.21
CA ASP A 838 13.64 -5.89 19.52
C ASP A 838 14.54 -5.18 18.51
N ALA A 839 14.18 -5.21 17.24
CA ALA A 839 14.92 -4.54 16.18
C ALA A 839 14.84 -3.00 16.33
N ILE A 840 13.70 -2.42 16.71
CA ILE A 840 13.57 -0.98 17.03
C ILE A 840 14.49 -0.60 18.18
N LYS A 841 14.56 -1.44 19.23
CA LYS A 841 15.47 -1.21 20.37
C LYS A 841 16.94 -1.31 19.95
N ALA A 842 17.30 -2.29 19.13
CA ALA A 842 18.66 -2.41 18.58
C ALA A 842 19.05 -1.18 17.74
N VAL A 843 18.12 -0.65 16.92
CA VAL A 843 18.29 0.60 16.16
C VAL A 843 18.57 1.77 17.09
N GLN A 844 17.79 1.93 18.17
CA GLN A 844 17.95 3.03 19.13
C GLN A 844 19.32 2.95 19.86
N GLU A 845 19.66 1.77 20.38
CA GLU A 845 20.94 1.53 21.08
C GLU A 845 22.15 1.78 20.16
N THR A 846 22.08 1.31 18.91
CA THR A 846 23.15 1.52 17.94
C THR A 846 23.27 2.99 17.55
N ALA A 847 22.17 3.71 17.42
CA ALA A 847 22.17 5.13 17.12
C ALA A 847 22.80 5.97 18.24
N GLU A 848 22.47 5.66 19.50
CA GLU A 848 23.09 6.32 20.67
C GLU A 848 24.62 6.12 20.75
N GLN A 849 25.12 4.99 20.26
CA GLN A 849 26.54 4.63 20.31
C GLN A 849 27.37 5.12 19.13
N SER A 850 26.76 5.15 17.92
CA SER A 850 27.49 5.32 16.67
C SER A 850 27.22 6.63 15.93
N LEU A 851 26.12 7.34 16.20
CA LEU A 851 25.79 8.56 15.47
C LEU A 851 26.50 9.79 16.04
N PRO A 852 27.27 10.54 15.23
CA PRO A 852 27.87 11.79 15.63
C PRO A 852 26.81 12.88 15.93
N LYS A 853 27.20 13.90 16.70
CA LYS A 853 26.36 15.08 16.94
C LYS A 853 26.03 15.78 15.61
N GLY A 854 24.76 16.14 15.44
CA GLY A 854 24.27 16.82 14.22
C GLY A 854 23.58 15.86 13.24
N TYR A 855 23.79 14.57 13.36
CA TYR A 855 23.02 13.55 12.65
C TYR A 855 21.95 12.96 13.57
N GLY A 856 20.84 12.59 13.00
CA GLY A 856 19.74 11.96 13.71
C GLY A 856 19.00 11.00 12.80
N TYR A 857 17.92 10.46 13.30
CA TYR A 857 17.00 9.63 12.52
C TYR A 857 15.58 9.84 12.99
N ASP A 858 14.62 9.51 12.16
CA ASP A 858 13.20 9.38 12.49
C ASP A 858 12.64 8.12 11.83
N TYR A 859 11.50 7.65 12.31
CA TYR A 859 10.83 6.49 11.75
C TYR A 859 9.77 6.91 10.73
N GLY A 860 9.66 6.13 9.66
CA GLY A 860 8.57 6.23 8.68
C GLY A 860 7.53 5.12 8.86
N GLY A 861 6.45 5.19 8.12
CA GLY A 861 5.45 4.13 7.97
C GLY A 861 4.96 3.52 9.28
N ILE A 862 4.80 2.20 9.26
CA ILE A 862 4.32 1.41 10.42
C ILE A 862 5.30 1.46 11.60
N THR A 863 6.61 1.54 11.33
CA THR A 863 7.65 1.60 12.37
C THR A 863 7.47 2.80 13.29
N ARG A 864 7.02 3.94 12.72
CA ARG A 864 6.70 5.16 13.50
C ARG A 864 5.57 4.89 14.49
N GLU A 865 4.50 4.23 14.06
CA GLU A 865 3.35 3.89 14.89
C GLU A 865 3.75 2.91 16.01
N GLU A 866 4.51 1.87 15.71
CA GLU A 866 5.00 0.89 16.68
C GLU A 866 5.91 1.55 17.73
N ASN A 867 6.80 2.45 17.30
CA ASN A 867 7.68 3.18 18.21
C ASN A 867 6.91 4.13 19.14
N GLN A 868 5.89 4.84 18.65
CA GLN A 868 5.06 5.72 19.48
C GLN A 868 4.30 4.95 20.56
N GLN A 869 3.82 3.75 20.24
CA GLN A 869 3.12 2.89 21.21
C GLN A 869 4.06 2.37 22.31
N SER A 870 5.28 1.95 21.95
CA SER A 870 6.31 1.54 22.93
C SER A 870 6.76 2.72 23.79
N GLY A 871 6.89 3.92 23.23
CA GLY A 871 7.24 5.16 23.92
C GLY A 871 6.18 5.62 24.93
N THR A 872 4.89 5.36 24.68
CA THR A 872 3.81 5.71 25.62
C THR A 872 3.90 4.90 26.93
N LYS A 873 4.40 3.67 26.90
CA LYS A 873 4.68 2.86 28.11
C LYS A 873 5.86 3.40 28.90
N ILE A 874 6.92 3.88 28.25
CA ILE A 874 8.14 4.42 28.86
C ILE A 874 7.89 5.84 29.39
N GLY A 875 7.12 6.68 28.67
CA GLY A 875 6.79 8.05 29.08
C GLY A 875 5.97 8.11 30.36
N ARG A 876 4.99 7.20 30.57
CA ARG A 876 4.26 7.12 31.85
C ARG A 876 5.12 6.69 33.03
N ALA A 877 6.16 5.87 32.80
CA ALA A 877 7.12 5.50 33.81
C ALA A 877 8.08 6.65 34.19
N ARG A 878 8.47 7.50 33.21
CA ARG A 878 9.32 8.68 33.46
C ARG A 878 8.56 9.83 34.12
N VAL A 879 7.33 10.16 33.71
CA VAL A 879 6.52 11.19 34.36
C VAL A 879 6.19 10.81 35.81
N GLY A 880 6.02 9.53 36.11
CA GLY A 880 5.86 9.04 37.47
C GLY A 880 7.12 9.20 38.35
N LYS A 881 8.33 9.19 37.76
CA LYS A 881 9.59 9.45 38.46
C LYS A 881 9.87 10.94 38.64
N GLU A 882 9.55 11.79 37.69
CA GLU A 882 9.75 13.25 37.81
C GLU A 882 8.76 13.89 38.77
N CYS A 883 7.52 13.40 38.87
CA CYS A 883 6.58 13.84 39.90
C CYS A 883 6.98 13.45 41.33
N ARG A 884 7.73 12.34 41.52
CA ARG A 884 8.24 11.95 42.85
C ARG A 884 9.47 12.73 43.28
N SER A 885 10.26 13.31 42.36
CA SER A 885 11.46 14.08 42.70
C SER A 885 11.18 15.58 43.01
N ARG A 886 9.95 16.08 42.80
CA ARG A 886 9.54 17.46 43.13
C ARG A 886 8.77 17.59 44.45
N TRP A 887 8.54 16.48 45.16
CA TRP A 887 7.84 16.45 46.43
C TRP A 887 8.65 15.74 47.54
N SER A 888 9.98 15.73 47.42
CA SER A 888 10.89 15.36 48.53
C SER A 888 11.88 16.48 48.80
#